data_c2e4ad707a1e571720eed10ac35e1d96
#
_entry.id   c2e4ad707a1e571720eed10ac35e1d96
#
_cell.length_a   1.000
_cell.length_b   1.000
_cell.length_c   1.000
_cell.angle_alpha   90.00
_cell.angle_beta   90.00
_cell.angle_gamma   90.00
#
_symmetry.space_group_name_H-M   'P 1'
#
loop_
_entity.id
_entity.type
_entity.pdbx_description
1 polymer ?
#
loop_
_entity_poly.entity_id
_entity_poly.type
_entity_poly.pdbx_seq_one_letter_code
_entity_poly.pdbx_strand_id
1 'polypeptide(L)'
;MPNSMSMTIWRRLIVTATAVLAAALLTPAAAHGAPHDSRAPRESRPVYSYADAVRESVWVDTGLDGDGDGRTDRVAADIVRPREPALQGRKVPVIMDASPYYSCCGRGNESQTKTYDAAGHVVQMPLFYDNYFVPRGYAFVGVDLAGTDRSDGCVDVGGRFDVQSARAVIDWLNGRARAYTTRTGTTPAKATWTNGRTGMIGKSWDGTIANGVAATGVKGLKTIVPISSISSWYDYYFAQGAPLYDSGPDWLSDYVESDTARARCAAEQRKIVAGAPRTGDWTPFWTERDYVKDASKVRASVFVVHGMQDLNVRTKNFGQWWDALAKNGVQRKIWLSQTGHVDPFDYRRGAWVDTLHRWFDHELLGYDNGVDREPMADVERHPDQWTTSATWPPRGTAATTLRPAPGSASGVGVLGLRPARGTETFTDDPSLSETDWAARIDRSTPEKAGFVTGPLGRDLRIAGSSEVTVTATPTTATAHLSAVLVDLGPDTIRDYGDVDEGITTLADRTCWGASTAGDSSCYKETAAKTKAVDSTVVSRGWADLGDWAGDGKGRPLTPGKAYTITLDLAATDHVVPKGHRLALIVAGTDKDLIDPPSSTPTLTVDLSRTSAKVPLVGGAPAFARATAGSAGGAVGATAAVTASDAASASAPAAAVESASRGVRHEPAVHRLPAR
;
A
#
# COMPACT_ATOMS: atom_id res chain seq x y z
N MET A 1 23.18 21.37 -68.56
CA MET A 1 23.91 20.58 -69.58
C MET A 1 24.08 19.18 -69.06
N PRO A 2 24.04 18.19 -69.88
CA PRO A 2 22.86 17.39 -70.13
C PRO A 2 23.18 15.86 -70.06
N ASN A 3 22.14 15.10 -70.34
CA ASN A 3 22.15 13.79 -71.03
C ASN A 3 22.23 12.55 -70.13
N SER A 4 21.57 11.48 -70.38
CA SER A 4 20.60 11.07 -71.41
C SER A 4 20.36 9.55 -71.22
N MET A 5 19.13 9.12 -71.42
CA MET A 5 18.73 7.98 -72.27
C MET A 5 19.42 6.61 -72.04
N SER A 6 18.71 5.47 -72.01
CA SER A 6 17.95 4.87 -73.10
C SER A 6 17.32 3.57 -72.59
N MET A 7 16.03 3.32 -72.70
CA MET A 7 15.32 2.46 -73.71
C MET A 7 15.87 1.04 -73.95
N THR A 8 15.02 -0.02 -73.82
CA THR A 8 14.41 -0.78 -74.96
C THR A 8 13.78 -2.08 -74.45
N ILE A 9 12.49 -2.32 -74.49
CA ILE A 9 11.62 -2.87 -75.57
C ILE A 9 11.44 -4.43 -75.57
N TRP A 10 10.12 -4.84 -75.62
CA TRP A 10 9.46 -5.99 -76.26
C TRP A 10 9.34 -7.31 -75.41
N ARG A 11 8.22 -8.02 -75.33
CA ARG A 11 7.20 -8.42 -76.34
C ARG A 11 5.87 -8.88 -75.71
N ARG A 12 4.82 -8.69 -76.49
CA ARG A 12 3.41 -9.10 -76.34
C ARG A 12 3.24 -10.63 -76.39
N LEU A 13 2.19 -11.14 -75.75
CA LEU A 13 1.38 -12.23 -76.30
C LEU A 13 -0.09 -12.04 -75.86
N ILE A 14 -0.95 -11.98 -76.87
CA ILE A 14 -2.41 -11.92 -76.88
C ILE A 14 -2.91 -13.36 -76.83
N VAL A 15 -3.89 -13.66 -75.95
CA VAL A 15 -4.84 -14.77 -76.20
C VAL A 15 -6.25 -14.28 -75.86
N THR A 16 -7.08 -14.31 -76.86
CA THR A 16 -8.53 -14.11 -76.87
C THR A 16 -9.23 -15.34 -76.34
N ALA A 17 -10.35 -15.20 -75.59
CA ALA A 17 -11.53 -16.02 -75.79
C ALA A 17 -12.70 -15.62 -74.89
N THR A 18 -13.76 -15.30 -75.56
CA THR A 18 -15.20 -15.65 -75.42
C THR A 18 -15.98 -15.23 -74.19
N ALA A 19 -16.87 -14.28 -74.46
CA ALA A 19 -17.99 -13.87 -73.63
C ALA A 19 -19.07 -14.97 -73.57
N VAL A 20 -19.54 -15.27 -72.37
CA VAL A 20 -20.86 -15.90 -72.14
C VAL A 20 -21.68 -14.93 -71.29
N LEU A 21 -22.76 -14.38 -71.88
CA LEU A 21 -23.82 -13.62 -71.22
C LEU A 21 -24.65 -14.57 -70.36
N ALA A 22 -24.65 -14.35 -69.04
CA ALA A 22 -25.70 -14.87 -68.18
C ALA A 22 -26.33 -13.65 -67.44
N ALA A 23 -27.57 -13.33 -67.83
CA ALA A 23 -28.41 -12.35 -67.17
C ALA A 23 -28.81 -12.91 -65.80
N ALA A 24 -28.27 -12.37 -64.74
CA ALA A 24 -28.75 -12.63 -63.37
C ALA A 24 -29.55 -11.40 -62.88
N LEU A 25 -30.77 -11.64 -62.51
CA LEU A 25 -31.73 -10.72 -61.95
C LEU A 25 -31.14 -10.03 -60.69
N LEU A 26 -30.97 -8.71 -60.74
CA LEU A 26 -30.64 -7.84 -59.60
C LEU A 26 -31.88 -7.69 -58.73
N THR A 27 -31.96 -8.48 -57.65
CA THR A 27 -32.77 -8.11 -56.50
C THR A 27 -31.98 -7.09 -55.66
N PRO A 28 -32.53 -5.96 -55.22
CA PRO A 28 -31.83 -5.05 -54.34
C PRO A 28 -31.63 -5.75 -52.97
N ALA A 29 -30.41 -6.09 -52.65
CA ALA A 29 -30.04 -6.47 -51.30
C ALA A 29 -30.28 -5.26 -50.41
N ALA A 30 -31.27 -5.36 -49.52
CA ALA A 30 -31.43 -4.44 -48.42
C ALA A 30 -30.12 -4.42 -47.65
N ALA A 31 -29.42 -3.29 -47.69
CA ALA A 31 -28.30 -3.03 -46.79
C ALA A 31 -28.85 -3.11 -45.37
N HIS A 32 -28.65 -4.23 -44.72
CA HIS A 32 -28.74 -4.30 -43.27
C HIS A 32 -27.63 -3.44 -42.75
N GLY A 33 -27.95 -2.17 -42.44
CA GLY A 33 -27.08 -1.33 -41.65
C GLY A 33 -26.70 -2.10 -40.39
N ALA A 34 -25.42 -2.36 -40.19
CA ALA A 34 -24.95 -2.85 -38.91
C ALA A 34 -25.56 -1.95 -37.82
N PRO A 35 -26.09 -2.51 -36.73
CA PRO A 35 -26.64 -1.69 -35.67
C PRO A 35 -25.53 -0.72 -35.24
N HIS A 36 -25.78 0.58 -35.42
CA HIS A 36 -24.98 1.62 -34.78
C HIS A 36 -25.10 1.35 -33.28
N ASP A 37 -24.04 0.77 -32.71
CA ASP A 37 -23.90 0.55 -31.29
C ASP A 37 -23.80 1.95 -30.63
N SER A 38 -24.96 2.51 -30.30
CA SER A 38 -25.09 3.75 -29.54
C SER A 38 -24.79 3.45 -28.07
N ARG A 39 -23.57 2.92 -27.81
CA ARG A 39 -23.09 2.77 -26.44
C ARG A 39 -22.92 4.15 -25.82
N ALA A 40 -23.35 4.23 -24.55
CA ALA A 40 -23.08 5.39 -23.69
C ALA A 40 -21.61 5.83 -23.80
N PRO A 41 -21.31 7.13 -23.64
CA PRO A 41 -19.94 7.62 -23.71
C PRO A 41 -19.06 6.78 -22.78
N ARG A 42 -17.93 6.33 -23.31
CA ARG A 42 -17.00 5.43 -22.59
C ARG A 42 -16.31 6.12 -21.42
N GLU A 43 -16.32 7.45 -21.39
CA GLU A 43 -15.69 8.29 -20.37
C GLU A 43 -16.47 9.59 -20.17
N SER A 44 -16.55 10.05 -18.91
CA SER A 44 -17.13 11.34 -18.57
C SER A 44 -16.21 12.48 -19.05
N ARG A 45 -16.82 13.62 -19.43
CA ARG A 45 -16.08 14.79 -19.94
C ARG A 45 -16.32 16.00 -19.05
N PRO A 46 -15.35 16.93 -18.97
CA PRO A 46 -15.51 18.17 -18.22
C PRO A 46 -16.49 19.12 -18.94
N VAL A 47 -17.78 18.99 -18.62
CA VAL A 47 -18.87 19.77 -19.24
C VAL A 47 -19.52 20.76 -18.28
N TYR A 48 -19.15 20.72 -16.99
CA TYR A 48 -19.69 21.60 -15.96
C TYR A 48 -18.67 22.61 -15.48
N SER A 49 -19.13 23.80 -15.09
CA SER A 49 -18.27 24.87 -14.59
C SER A 49 -17.82 24.58 -13.17
N TYR A 50 -16.51 24.46 -12.95
CA TYR A 50 -15.93 24.32 -11.61
C TYR A 50 -16.00 25.64 -10.82
N ALA A 51 -15.85 26.78 -11.51
CA ALA A 51 -15.95 28.10 -10.90
C ALA A 51 -17.35 28.37 -10.31
N ASP A 52 -18.39 27.83 -10.94
CA ASP A 52 -19.78 27.96 -10.50
C ASP A 52 -20.25 26.80 -9.62
N ALA A 53 -19.36 25.89 -9.24
CA ALA A 53 -19.69 24.76 -8.38
C ALA A 53 -20.35 25.22 -7.07
N VAL A 54 -21.34 24.46 -6.62
CA VAL A 54 -21.93 24.69 -5.30
C VAL A 54 -20.97 24.16 -4.25
N ARG A 55 -20.60 25.03 -3.30
CA ARG A 55 -19.75 24.71 -2.16
C ARG A 55 -20.60 24.87 -0.90
N GLU A 56 -20.75 23.81 -0.14
CA GLU A 56 -21.58 23.80 1.05
C GLU A 56 -20.97 22.89 2.11
N SER A 57 -21.23 23.20 3.39
CA SER A 57 -20.86 22.37 4.53
C SER A 57 -22.13 21.90 5.22
N VAL A 58 -22.15 20.64 5.65
CA VAL A 58 -23.23 20.07 6.45
C VAL A 58 -22.65 19.33 7.65
N TRP A 59 -23.43 19.22 8.72
CA TRP A 59 -23.06 18.47 9.91
C TRP A 59 -23.97 17.26 10.04
N VAL A 60 -23.40 16.07 9.83
CA VAL A 60 -24.13 14.80 9.79
C VAL A 60 -24.15 14.16 11.16
N ASP A 61 -25.33 13.82 11.64
CA ASP A 61 -25.56 13.15 12.93
C ASP A 61 -25.08 11.69 12.83
N THR A 62 -24.08 11.32 13.63
CA THR A 62 -23.51 9.97 13.65
C THR A 62 -24.36 8.95 14.40
N GLY A 63 -25.28 9.43 15.26
CA GLY A 63 -26.03 8.60 16.19
C GLY A 63 -25.22 8.10 17.38
N LEU A 64 -23.99 8.59 17.56
CA LEU A 64 -23.09 8.26 18.67
C LEU A 64 -22.85 9.51 19.54
N ASP A 65 -22.49 9.29 20.78
CA ASP A 65 -22.04 10.28 21.75
C ASP A 65 -20.66 9.83 22.24
N GLY A 66 -19.60 10.31 21.58
CA GLY A 66 -18.23 9.90 21.83
C GLY A 66 -17.55 10.72 22.92
N ASP A 67 -17.92 12.00 23.08
CA ASP A 67 -17.37 12.88 24.10
C ASP A 67 -18.14 12.84 25.43
N GLY A 68 -19.31 12.15 25.45
CA GLY A 68 -20.10 11.92 26.65
C GLY A 68 -20.87 13.16 27.12
N ASP A 69 -21.18 14.11 26.23
CA ASP A 69 -21.90 15.36 26.57
C ASP A 69 -23.43 15.19 26.61
N GLY A 70 -23.94 13.97 26.29
CA GLY A 70 -25.37 13.65 26.29
C GLY A 70 -26.07 13.97 24.96
N ARG A 71 -25.32 14.33 23.91
CA ARG A 71 -25.83 14.58 22.56
C ARG A 71 -25.15 13.67 21.57
N THR A 72 -25.81 13.46 20.43
CA THR A 72 -25.16 12.75 19.33
C THR A 72 -24.17 13.66 18.62
N ASP A 73 -22.97 13.14 18.36
CA ASP A 73 -21.89 13.83 17.66
C ASP A 73 -22.27 14.09 16.20
N ARG A 74 -21.86 15.24 15.70
CA ARG A 74 -22.03 15.63 14.31
C ARG A 74 -20.68 15.77 13.64
N VAL A 75 -20.52 15.08 12.53
CA VAL A 75 -19.31 15.19 11.70
C VAL A 75 -19.54 16.18 10.57
N ALA A 76 -18.53 17.02 10.31
CA ALA A 76 -18.58 17.98 9.22
C ALA A 76 -18.29 17.29 7.90
N ALA A 77 -19.10 17.58 6.89
CA ALA A 77 -18.91 17.14 5.53
C ALA A 77 -18.93 18.35 4.58
N ASP A 78 -17.81 18.61 3.93
CA ASP A 78 -17.65 19.67 2.94
C ASP A 78 -17.89 19.13 1.55
N ILE A 79 -18.72 19.81 0.77
CA ILE A 79 -19.24 19.33 -0.50
C ILE A 79 -18.90 20.34 -1.58
N VAL A 80 -18.26 19.85 -2.65
CA VAL A 80 -18.09 20.58 -3.92
C VAL A 80 -18.82 19.79 -5.00
N ARG A 81 -19.84 20.41 -5.64
CA ARG A 81 -20.66 19.72 -6.65
C ARG A 81 -21.04 20.63 -7.81
N PRO A 82 -21.25 20.10 -9.03
CA PRO A 82 -21.68 20.91 -10.14
C PRO A 82 -23.08 21.48 -9.89
N ARG A 83 -23.29 22.73 -10.27
CA ARG A 83 -24.57 23.44 -10.10
C ARG A 83 -25.59 23.02 -11.16
N GLU A 84 -25.17 22.83 -12.39
CA GLU A 84 -26.04 22.66 -13.56
C GLU A 84 -26.89 21.38 -13.52
N PRO A 85 -26.39 20.21 -13.06
CA PRO A 85 -27.22 19.01 -12.93
C PRO A 85 -28.42 19.24 -12.03
N ALA A 86 -28.24 19.94 -10.90
CA ALA A 86 -29.33 20.22 -9.97
C ALA A 86 -30.42 21.12 -10.61
N LEU A 87 -30.02 22.14 -11.40
CA LEU A 87 -30.93 23.02 -12.14
C LEU A 87 -31.74 22.25 -13.19
N GLN A 88 -31.22 21.12 -13.67
CA GLN A 88 -31.84 20.24 -14.65
C GLN A 88 -32.59 19.04 -14.00
N GLY A 89 -32.69 19.00 -12.66
CA GLY A 89 -33.29 17.89 -11.93
C GLY A 89 -32.49 16.58 -12.00
N ARG A 90 -31.22 16.64 -12.44
CA ARG A 90 -30.33 15.47 -12.52
C ARG A 90 -29.56 15.27 -11.21
N LYS A 91 -29.29 14.02 -10.90
CA LYS A 91 -28.54 13.62 -9.71
C LYS A 91 -27.16 13.12 -10.08
N VAL A 92 -26.17 13.39 -9.23
CA VAL A 92 -24.77 13.03 -9.44
C VAL A 92 -24.29 11.99 -8.42
N PRO A 93 -23.32 11.13 -8.76
CA PRO A 93 -22.64 10.27 -7.79
C PRO A 93 -21.65 11.08 -6.94
N VAL A 94 -21.15 10.44 -5.90
CA VAL A 94 -20.24 11.03 -4.93
C VAL A 94 -18.90 10.30 -4.92
N ILE A 95 -17.81 11.05 -4.94
CA ILE A 95 -16.48 10.61 -4.53
C ILE A 95 -16.24 11.21 -3.15
N MET A 96 -15.87 10.39 -2.16
CA MET A 96 -15.73 10.79 -0.77
C MET A 96 -14.34 10.42 -0.25
N ASP A 97 -13.73 11.36 0.44
CA ASP A 97 -12.54 11.19 1.26
C ASP A 97 -12.91 11.52 2.72
N ALA A 98 -12.57 10.63 3.64
CA ALA A 98 -12.83 10.83 5.07
C ALA A 98 -11.50 10.79 5.81
N SER A 99 -11.09 11.93 6.36
CA SER A 99 -9.73 12.18 6.81
C SER A 99 -9.69 12.77 8.22
N PRO A 100 -8.71 12.37 9.06
CA PRO A 100 -8.41 13.07 10.29
C PRO A 100 -7.45 14.26 10.10
N TYR A 101 -6.94 14.48 8.86
CA TYR A 101 -5.76 15.33 8.61
C TYR A 101 -6.08 16.74 8.08
N TYR A 102 -7.33 17.09 7.87
CA TYR A 102 -7.69 18.31 7.13
C TYR A 102 -7.25 19.62 7.77
N SER A 103 -7.10 19.65 9.10
CA SER A 103 -6.64 20.84 9.83
C SER A 103 -5.17 20.83 10.24
N CYS A 104 -4.53 19.65 10.32
CA CYS A 104 -3.18 19.54 10.87
C CYS A 104 -2.09 19.32 9.82
N CYS A 105 -2.41 18.56 8.79
CA CYS A 105 -1.38 17.94 7.99
C CYS A 105 -1.81 17.88 6.54
N GLY A 106 -0.95 18.35 5.67
CA GLY A 106 -1.21 18.27 4.24
C GLY A 106 -1.08 16.86 3.71
N ARG A 107 -1.65 16.64 2.53
CA ARG A 107 -1.53 15.39 1.77
C ARG A 107 -0.69 15.61 0.53
N GLY A 108 -0.03 14.51 0.11
CA GLY A 108 0.88 14.54 -1.04
C GLY A 108 2.18 15.29 -0.74
N ASN A 109 2.99 15.44 -1.77
CA ASN A 109 4.30 16.07 -1.70
C ASN A 109 4.28 17.59 -1.48
N GLU A 110 3.11 18.22 -1.45
CA GLU A 110 2.95 19.67 -1.30
C GLU A 110 2.18 20.08 -0.03
N SER A 111 1.89 19.15 0.86
CA SER A 111 1.25 19.41 2.17
C SER A 111 0.00 20.30 2.09
N GLN A 112 -0.94 19.98 1.21
CA GLN A 112 -2.17 20.75 1.04
C GLN A 112 -3.19 20.43 2.14
N THR A 113 -3.86 21.46 2.64
CA THR A 113 -4.92 21.35 3.64
C THR A 113 -6.22 21.94 3.09
N LYS A 114 -7.36 21.63 3.71
CA LYS A 114 -8.62 22.33 3.43
C LYS A 114 -8.52 23.80 3.84
N THR A 115 -9.07 24.69 3.00
CA THR A 115 -9.21 26.11 3.33
C THR A 115 -10.65 26.58 3.16
N TYR A 116 -11.02 27.64 3.87
CA TYR A 116 -12.40 28.13 3.94
C TYR A 116 -12.48 29.63 3.66
N ASP A 117 -13.62 30.07 3.15
CA ASP A 117 -13.95 31.49 3.05
C ASP A 117 -14.44 32.05 4.41
N ALA A 118 -14.70 33.35 4.45
CA ALA A 118 -15.19 34.03 5.66
C ALA A 118 -16.58 33.53 6.13
N ALA A 119 -17.35 32.88 5.27
CA ALA A 119 -18.65 32.29 5.58
C ALA A 119 -18.52 30.82 6.05
N GLY A 120 -17.32 30.26 6.01
CA GLY A 120 -17.03 28.86 6.40
C GLY A 120 -17.32 27.84 5.32
N HIS A 121 -17.47 28.26 4.07
CA HIS A 121 -17.56 27.34 2.94
C HIS A 121 -16.16 26.94 2.47
N VAL A 122 -15.99 25.68 2.10
CA VAL A 122 -14.72 25.18 1.59
C VAL A 122 -14.33 25.91 0.28
N VAL A 123 -13.11 26.42 0.26
CA VAL A 123 -12.51 27.06 -0.94
C VAL A 123 -11.62 26.06 -1.67
N GLN A 124 -10.73 25.38 -0.93
CA GLN A 124 -9.78 24.41 -1.46
C GLN A 124 -9.94 23.06 -0.74
N MET A 125 -9.96 21.98 -1.50
CA MET A 125 -9.81 20.62 -1.00
C MET A 125 -8.36 20.14 -1.17
N PRO A 126 -7.87 19.19 -0.35
CA PRO A 126 -6.60 18.53 -0.60
C PRO A 126 -6.63 17.72 -1.89
N LEU A 127 -5.56 17.75 -2.66
CA LEU A 127 -5.40 17.09 -3.95
C LEU A 127 -6.42 17.54 -5.03
N PHE A 128 -6.37 16.88 -6.16
CA PHE A 128 -7.02 17.28 -7.42
C PHE A 128 -8.44 16.74 -7.60
N TYR A 129 -8.98 16.01 -6.66
CA TYR A 129 -10.20 15.23 -6.90
C TYR A 129 -11.41 16.08 -7.27
N ASP A 130 -11.67 17.14 -6.55
CA ASP A 130 -12.77 18.05 -6.86
C ASP A 130 -12.51 18.87 -8.14
N ASN A 131 -11.28 19.36 -8.34
CA ASN A 131 -10.89 20.07 -9.56
C ASN A 131 -11.10 19.23 -10.83
N TYR A 132 -10.87 17.90 -10.73
CA TYR A 132 -10.94 16.99 -11.85
C TYR A 132 -12.33 16.40 -12.05
N PHE A 133 -12.96 15.90 -10.97
CA PHE A 133 -14.18 15.12 -11.07
C PHE A 133 -15.46 15.97 -11.05
N VAL A 134 -15.48 17.13 -10.37
CA VAL A 134 -16.67 17.98 -10.33
C VAL A 134 -17.07 18.49 -11.72
N PRO A 135 -16.15 18.97 -12.58
CA PRO A 135 -16.49 19.31 -13.97
C PRO A 135 -17.03 18.13 -14.79
N ARG A 136 -16.75 16.90 -14.36
CA ARG A 136 -17.18 15.65 -15.03
C ARG A 136 -18.50 15.08 -14.49
N GLY A 137 -19.16 15.78 -13.57
CA GLY A 137 -20.50 15.42 -13.09
C GLY A 137 -20.51 14.58 -11.82
N TYR A 138 -19.46 14.65 -11.02
CA TYR A 138 -19.39 14.09 -9.67
C TYR A 138 -19.55 15.17 -8.60
N ALA A 139 -20.01 14.81 -7.44
CA ALA A 139 -19.76 15.60 -6.23
C ALA A 139 -18.53 15.04 -5.52
N PHE A 140 -17.67 15.91 -5.00
CA PHE A 140 -16.62 15.53 -4.06
C PHE A 140 -17.04 15.91 -2.65
N VAL A 141 -16.82 15.00 -1.68
CA VAL A 141 -17.18 15.18 -0.27
C VAL A 141 -15.98 14.87 0.61
N GLY A 142 -15.46 15.88 1.30
CA GLY A 142 -14.42 15.74 2.32
C GLY A 142 -15.05 15.70 3.71
N VAL A 143 -14.86 14.59 4.44
CA VAL A 143 -15.45 14.37 5.77
C VAL A 143 -14.37 14.48 6.83
N ASP A 144 -14.57 15.38 7.81
CA ASP A 144 -13.75 15.45 9.02
C ASP A 144 -14.17 14.30 9.95
N LEU A 145 -13.24 13.42 10.36
CA LEU A 145 -13.55 12.33 11.29
C LEU A 145 -13.95 12.90 12.68
N ALA A 146 -14.61 12.08 13.49
CA ALA A 146 -15.00 12.45 14.85
C ALA A 146 -13.80 12.97 15.65
N GLY A 147 -13.97 14.08 16.34
CA GLY A 147 -12.93 14.71 17.15
C GLY A 147 -11.86 15.49 16.38
N THR A 148 -11.94 15.55 15.04
CA THR A 148 -10.98 16.29 14.22
C THR A 148 -11.60 17.54 13.59
N ASP A 149 -10.77 18.52 13.24
CA ASP A 149 -11.14 19.77 12.58
C ASP A 149 -12.46 20.39 13.11
N ARG A 150 -13.56 20.31 12.37
CA ARG A 150 -14.85 20.93 12.71
C ARG A 150 -15.89 19.93 13.22
N SER A 151 -15.53 18.66 13.37
CA SER A 151 -16.42 17.60 13.87
C SER A 151 -16.53 17.59 15.39
N ASP A 152 -17.66 17.07 15.89
CA ASP A 152 -17.87 16.73 17.30
C ASP A 152 -17.29 15.33 17.60
N GLY A 153 -17.32 14.92 18.87
CA GLY A 153 -16.90 13.61 19.32
C GLY A 153 -15.41 13.50 19.60
N CYS A 154 -14.92 12.27 19.67
CA CYS A 154 -13.54 11.92 20.01
C CYS A 154 -12.90 11.06 18.94
N VAL A 155 -11.60 11.24 18.74
CA VAL A 155 -10.78 10.37 17.89
C VAL A 155 -10.58 9.02 18.60
N ASP A 156 -10.89 7.93 17.95
CA ASP A 156 -10.76 6.58 18.52
C ASP A 156 -9.79 5.65 17.73
N VAL A 157 -9.04 6.20 16.80
CA VAL A 157 -7.99 5.54 16.02
C VAL A 157 -8.50 4.28 15.32
N GLY A 158 -9.34 4.48 14.30
CA GLY A 158 -9.89 3.42 13.47
C GLY A 158 -10.98 2.57 14.12
N GLY A 159 -11.48 2.96 15.25
CA GLY A 159 -12.56 2.30 15.94
C GLY A 159 -13.94 2.72 15.43
N ARG A 160 -14.91 2.56 16.32
CA ARG A 160 -16.32 2.78 16.00
C ARG A 160 -16.64 4.21 15.60
N PHE A 161 -16.01 5.21 16.26
CA PHE A 161 -16.31 6.61 15.99
C PHE A 161 -15.80 7.04 14.62
N ASP A 162 -14.57 6.66 14.29
CA ASP A 162 -13.98 6.96 12.98
C ASP A 162 -14.78 6.32 11.83
N VAL A 163 -15.04 5.01 11.92
CA VAL A 163 -15.79 4.29 10.87
C VAL A 163 -17.22 4.82 10.73
N GLN A 164 -17.88 5.14 11.86
CA GLN A 164 -19.26 5.66 11.86
C GLN A 164 -19.33 7.08 11.29
N SER A 165 -18.28 7.89 11.44
CA SER A 165 -18.22 9.23 10.85
C SER A 165 -18.48 9.19 9.34
N ALA A 166 -17.69 8.43 8.61
CA ALA A 166 -17.84 8.29 7.16
C ALA A 166 -19.10 7.50 6.76
N ARG A 167 -19.45 6.46 7.52
CA ARG A 167 -20.66 5.66 7.27
C ARG A 167 -21.94 6.51 7.42
N ALA A 168 -22.03 7.36 8.43
CA ALA A 168 -23.18 8.23 8.64
C ALA A 168 -23.39 9.20 7.47
N VAL A 169 -22.31 9.70 6.86
CA VAL A 169 -22.39 10.53 5.66
C VAL A 169 -22.96 9.73 4.47
N ILE A 170 -22.52 8.48 4.25
CA ILE A 170 -23.13 7.61 3.22
C ILE A 170 -24.62 7.36 3.52
N ASP A 171 -24.98 7.15 4.78
CA ASP A 171 -26.38 6.98 5.18
C ASP A 171 -27.19 8.25 4.94
N TRP A 172 -26.64 9.43 5.22
CA TRP A 172 -27.28 10.72 4.90
C TRP A 172 -27.45 10.93 3.40
N LEU A 173 -26.42 10.68 2.59
CA LEU A 173 -26.50 10.75 1.12
C LEU A 173 -27.60 9.84 0.54
N ASN A 174 -28.05 8.85 1.29
CA ASN A 174 -29.11 7.91 0.93
C ASN A 174 -30.40 8.13 1.75
N GLY A 175 -30.54 9.23 2.48
CA GLY A 175 -31.74 9.60 3.24
C GLY A 175 -31.98 8.76 4.50
N ARG A 176 -30.99 8.07 5.04
CA ARG A 176 -31.09 7.21 6.22
C ARG A 176 -30.52 7.83 7.50
N ALA A 177 -29.75 8.91 7.39
CA ALA A 177 -29.27 9.69 8.53
C ALA A 177 -29.72 11.15 8.41
N ARG A 178 -29.63 11.89 9.51
CA ARG A 178 -29.94 13.32 9.56
C ARG A 178 -28.68 14.14 9.38
N ALA A 179 -28.82 15.31 8.77
CA ALA A 179 -27.79 16.34 8.78
C ALA A 179 -28.41 17.72 8.93
N TYR A 180 -27.57 18.67 9.27
CA TYR A 180 -27.96 20.05 9.56
C TYR A 180 -27.04 21.03 8.82
N THR A 181 -27.55 22.24 8.59
CA THR A 181 -26.81 23.29 7.87
C THR A 181 -25.73 23.97 8.73
N THR A 182 -25.72 23.74 10.03
CA THR A 182 -24.73 24.26 10.98
C THR A 182 -24.46 23.25 12.09
N ARG A 183 -23.28 23.34 12.72
CA ARG A 183 -22.82 22.43 13.77
C ARG A 183 -23.84 22.28 14.93
N THR A 184 -24.40 23.38 15.41
CA THR A 184 -25.31 23.40 16.58
C THR A 184 -26.78 23.68 16.21
N GLY A 185 -27.06 24.05 14.96
CA GLY A 185 -28.41 24.38 14.50
C GLY A 185 -29.30 23.17 14.31
N THR A 186 -30.59 23.45 14.04
CA THR A 186 -31.64 22.43 13.85
C THR A 186 -32.22 22.42 12.45
N THR A 187 -31.77 23.32 11.56
CA THR A 187 -32.23 23.38 10.18
C THR A 187 -31.73 22.14 9.39
N PRO A 188 -32.64 21.26 8.91
CA PRO A 188 -32.24 20.04 8.22
C PRO A 188 -31.55 20.31 6.88
N ALA A 189 -30.49 19.58 6.59
CA ALA A 189 -29.84 19.49 5.29
C ALA A 189 -30.19 18.15 4.62
N LYS A 190 -30.60 18.18 3.34
CA LYS A 190 -30.99 16.98 2.59
C LYS A 190 -30.16 16.84 1.32
N ALA A 191 -29.62 15.66 1.09
CA ALA A 191 -28.82 15.33 -0.11
C ALA A 191 -29.71 14.97 -1.31
N THR A 192 -30.63 15.86 -1.73
CA THR A 192 -31.55 15.60 -2.85
C THR A 192 -30.87 15.58 -4.21
N TRP A 193 -29.67 16.10 -4.30
CA TRP A 193 -28.84 16.24 -5.51
C TRP A 193 -28.07 14.98 -5.89
N THR A 194 -27.92 14.01 -4.98
CA THR A 194 -27.15 12.78 -5.23
C THR A 194 -28.04 11.63 -5.73
N ASN A 195 -27.44 10.74 -6.53
CA ASN A 195 -28.06 9.47 -6.94
C ASN A 195 -27.85 8.35 -5.89
N GLY A 196 -27.17 8.63 -4.75
CA GLY A 196 -26.90 7.69 -3.67
C GLY A 196 -25.77 6.70 -3.92
N ARG A 197 -25.04 6.81 -5.04
CA ARG A 197 -23.85 5.99 -5.33
C ARG A 197 -22.61 6.73 -4.84
N THR A 198 -21.85 6.09 -3.96
CA THR A 198 -20.64 6.66 -3.35
C THR A 198 -19.44 5.77 -3.64
N GLY A 199 -18.32 6.36 -4.06
CA GLY A 199 -16.99 5.78 -4.04
C GLY A 199 -16.17 6.45 -2.95
N MET A 200 -15.36 5.70 -2.20
CA MET A 200 -14.39 6.26 -1.26
C MET A 200 -12.98 6.11 -1.79
N ILE A 201 -12.14 7.11 -1.49
CA ILE A 201 -10.71 7.11 -1.82
C ILE A 201 -9.95 7.75 -0.67
N GLY A 202 -8.73 7.32 -0.42
CA GLY A 202 -7.83 7.97 0.51
C GLY A 202 -6.55 7.19 0.71
N LYS A 203 -5.52 7.89 1.21
CA LYS A 203 -4.22 7.30 1.55
C LYS A 203 -4.07 7.17 3.06
N SER A 204 -3.35 6.13 3.51
CA SER A 204 -3.03 5.96 4.93
C SER A 204 -4.31 5.77 5.78
N TRP A 205 -4.51 6.57 6.82
CA TRP A 205 -5.71 6.50 7.66
C TRP A 205 -7.00 6.73 6.85
N ASP A 206 -7.03 7.64 5.89
CA ASP A 206 -8.21 7.92 5.06
C ASP A 206 -8.62 6.68 4.24
N GLY A 207 -7.65 6.01 3.63
CA GLY A 207 -7.89 4.73 2.95
C GLY A 207 -8.23 3.59 3.91
N THR A 208 -7.71 3.66 5.14
CA THR A 208 -8.06 2.75 6.23
C THR A 208 -9.53 2.89 6.61
N ILE A 209 -10.05 4.12 6.66
CA ILE A 209 -11.48 4.36 6.90
C ILE A 209 -12.32 3.82 5.74
N ALA A 210 -11.86 3.93 4.50
CA ALA A 210 -12.55 3.30 3.36
C ALA A 210 -12.65 1.77 3.54
N ASN A 211 -11.57 1.09 4.01
CA ASN A 211 -11.62 -0.34 4.35
C ASN A 211 -12.61 -0.63 5.48
N GLY A 212 -12.56 0.14 6.58
CA GLY A 212 -13.47 -0.03 7.72
C GLY A 212 -14.93 0.17 7.35
N VAL A 213 -15.25 1.20 6.57
CA VAL A 213 -16.62 1.46 6.09
C VAL A 213 -17.10 0.36 5.15
N ALA A 214 -16.26 -0.11 4.23
CA ALA A 214 -16.60 -1.23 3.34
C ALA A 214 -16.90 -2.51 4.13
N ALA A 215 -16.13 -2.78 5.21
CA ALA A 215 -16.34 -3.91 6.12
C ALA A 215 -17.67 -3.83 6.91
N THR A 216 -18.33 -2.66 6.96
CA THR A 216 -19.70 -2.56 7.52
C THR A 216 -20.79 -3.08 6.59
N GLY A 217 -20.51 -3.21 5.28
CA GLY A 217 -21.49 -3.56 4.27
C GLY A 217 -22.54 -2.47 4.00
N VAL A 218 -22.23 -1.18 4.28
CA VAL A 218 -23.16 -0.07 4.14
C VAL A 218 -23.73 0.04 2.72
N LYS A 219 -25.03 0.20 2.61
CA LYS A 219 -25.71 0.37 1.31
C LYS A 219 -25.40 1.76 0.75
N GLY A 220 -25.10 1.83 -0.56
CA GLY A 220 -24.74 3.07 -1.25
C GLY A 220 -23.27 3.15 -1.59
N LEU A 221 -22.39 2.53 -0.82
CA LEU A 221 -20.99 2.37 -1.16
C LEU A 221 -20.83 1.39 -2.33
N LYS A 222 -20.23 1.83 -3.44
CA LYS A 222 -20.06 1.07 -4.67
C LYS A 222 -18.63 0.61 -4.89
N THR A 223 -17.69 1.44 -4.54
CA THR A 223 -16.25 1.15 -4.70
C THR A 223 -15.44 1.83 -3.62
N ILE A 224 -14.27 1.28 -3.31
CA ILE A 224 -13.24 1.93 -2.49
C ILE A 224 -11.88 1.85 -3.20
N VAL A 225 -11.06 2.87 -2.98
CA VAL A 225 -9.68 2.96 -3.48
C VAL A 225 -8.75 3.22 -2.29
N PRO A 226 -8.43 2.18 -1.49
CA PRO A 226 -7.54 2.31 -0.34
C PRO A 226 -6.08 2.33 -0.82
N ILE A 227 -5.38 3.45 -0.54
CA ILE A 227 -3.98 3.67 -0.91
C ILE A 227 -3.14 3.53 0.36
N SER A 228 -2.12 2.65 0.36
CA SER A 228 -1.20 2.44 1.49
C SER A 228 -1.95 2.38 2.84
N SER A 229 -2.94 1.48 2.93
CA SER A 229 -3.97 1.53 3.97
C SER A 229 -3.90 0.36 4.94
N ILE A 230 -4.28 0.61 6.19
CA ILE A 230 -4.38 -0.37 7.26
C ILE A 230 -5.64 -1.23 7.05
N SER A 231 -5.54 -2.52 7.32
CA SER A 231 -6.68 -3.45 7.38
C SER A 231 -6.89 -4.03 8.76
N SER A 232 -5.84 -4.03 9.58
CA SER A 232 -5.83 -4.38 11.00
C SER A 232 -4.92 -3.40 11.72
N TRP A 233 -5.46 -2.63 12.66
CA TRP A 233 -4.68 -1.68 13.44
C TRP A 233 -3.71 -2.36 14.40
N TYR A 234 -3.99 -3.60 14.82
CA TYR A 234 -3.01 -4.39 15.55
C TYR A 234 -1.74 -4.59 14.72
N ASP A 235 -1.89 -5.04 13.47
CA ASP A 235 -0.77 -5.27 12.55
C ASP A 235 -0.07 -3.98 12.07
N TYR A 236 -0.62 -2.82 12.42
CA TYR A 236 0.06 -1.54 12.26
C TYR A 236 1.00 -1.26 13.44
N TYR A 237 0.58 -1.53 14.68
CA TYR A 237 1.35 -1.25 15.89
C TYR A 237 2.21 -2.40 16.39
N PHE A 238 1.85 -3.64 16.05
CA PHE A 238 2.54 -4.85 16.52
C PHE A 238 2.71 -5.87 15.39
N ALA A 239 3.78 -6.66 15.49
CA ALA A 239 3.98 -7.86 14.71
C ALA A 239 4.02 -9.05 15.67
N GLN A 240 2.91 -9.79 15.78
CA GLN A 240 2.80 -10.99 16.65
C GLN A 240 3.42 -10.74 18.04
N GLY A 241 2.97 -9.67 18.72
CA GLY A 241 3.44 -9.29 20.05
C GLY A 241 4.64 -8.34 20.07
N ALA A 242 5.49 -8.32 19.04
CA ALA A 242 6.63 -7.40 18.98
C ALA A 242 6.16 -5.98 18.61
N PRO A 243 6.49 -4.94 19.41
CA PRO A 243 6.12 -3.56 19.11
C PRO A 243 6.86 -3.02 17.88
N LEU A 244 6.13 -2.36 16.98
CA LEU A 244 6.65 -1.78 15.73
C LEU A 244 6.95 -0.29 15.83
N TYR A 245 6.47 0.39 16.87
CA TYR A 245 6.65 1.82 17.12
C TYR A 245 6.87 2.11 18.60
N ASP A 246 7.61 3.17 18.88
CA ASP A 246 7.84 3.68 20.25
C ASP A 246 6.55 4.23 20.88
N SER A 247 5.61 4.74 20.05
CA SER A 247 4.35 5.32 20.47
C SER A 247 3.18 4.36 20.28
N GLY A 248 2.11 4.56 21.07
CA GLY A 248 0.86 3.84 20.91
C GLY A 248 -0.17 4.62 20.07
N PRO A 249 -1.38 4.05 19.89
CA PRO A 249 -2.47 4.75 19.19
C PRO A 249 -2.95 6.02 19.90
N ASP A 250 -2.70 6.16 21.20
CA ASP A 250 -2.96 7.37 21.99
C ASP A 250 -2.17 8.58 21.46
N TRP A 251 -0.91 8.40 21.06
CA TRP A 251 -0.12 9.46 20.44
C TRP A 251 -0.73 9.91 19.11
N LEU A 252 -1.14 8.95 18.26
CA LEU A 252 -1.73 9.26 16.97
C LEU A 252 -3.09 9.94 17.10
N SER A 253 -3.90 9.56 18.12
CA SER A 253 -5.13 10.26 18.48
C SER A 253 -4.85 11.70 18.87
N ASP A 254 -3.92 11.93 19.81
CA ASP A 254 -3.56 13.28 20.28
C ASP A 254 -3.03 14.16 19.13
N TYR A 255 -2.34 13.58 18.18
CA TYR A 255 -1.74 14.29 17.04
C TYR A 255 -2.79 14.94 16.12
N VAL A 256 -3.93 14.28 15.85
CA VAL A 256 -4.97 14.76 14.93
C VAL A 256 -6.17 15.40 15.63
N GLU A 257 -6.27 15.26 16.96
CA GLU A 257 -7.42 15.72 17.74
C GLU A 257 -7.50 17.24 17.74
N SER A 258 -8.70 17.78 17.49
CA SER A 258 -8.96 19.21 17.54
C SER A 258 -8.88 19.73 19.01
N ASP A 259 -8.57 21.01 19.19
CA ASP A 259 -8.53 21.63 20.54
C ASP A 259 -9.84 21.45 21.30
N THR A 260 -10.98 21.47 20.60
CA THR A 260 -12.30 21.27 21.20
C THR A 260 -12.48 19.84 21.70
N ALA A 261 -12.05 18.85 20.93
CA ALA A 261 -12.10 17.43 21.30
C ALA A 261 -11.12 17.15 22.44
N ARG A 262 -9.88 17.63 22.34
CA ARG A 262 -8.84 17.49 23.38
C ARG A 262 -9.33 17.89 24.76
N ALA A 263 -10.14 18.95 24.86
CA ALA A 263 -10.72 19.41 26.14
C ALA A 263 -11.75 18.44 26.74
N ARG A 264 -12.32 17.52 25.95
CA ARG A 264 -13.44 16.64 26.36
C ARG A 264 -13.09 15.15 26.33
N CYS A 265 -12.14 14.73 25.50
CA CYS A 265 -11.91 13.33 25.16
C CYS A 265 -10.94 12.58 26.08
N ALA A 266 -10.57 13.14 27.24
CA ALA A 266 -9.67 12.48 28.19
C ALA A 266 -10.14 11.07 28.64
N ALA A 267 -11.45 10.78 28.59
CA ALA A 267 -11.97 9.47 28.91
C ALA A 267 -11.69 8.47 27.77
N GLU A 268 -11.80 8.90 26.50
CA GLU A 268 -11.49 8.07 25.35
C GLU A 268 -9.99 7.80 25.24
N GLN A 269 -9.14 8.80 25.48
CA GLN A 269 -7.70 8.63 25.56
C GLN A 269 -7.29 7.53 26.57
N ARG A 270 -7.92 7.52 27.76
CA ARG A 270 -7.68 6.44 28.74
C ARG A 270 -8.11 5.06 28.24
N LYS A 271 -9.20 4.96 27.46
CA LYS A 271 -9.64 3.69 26.88
C LYS A 271 -8.65 3.20 25.80
N ILE A 272 -8.12 4.12 24.97
CA ILE A 272 -7.10 3.80 23.98
C ILE A 272 -5.85 3.22 24.66
N VAL A 273 -5.31 3.93 25.67
CA VAL A 273 -4.13 3.47 26.44
C VAL A 273 -4.39 2.11 27.11
N ALA A 274 -5.54 1.94 27.75
CA ALA A 274 -5.88 0.68 28.43
C ALA A 274 -6.14 -0.47 27.44
N GLY A 275 -6.68 -0.16 26.26
CA GLY A 275 -7.02 -1.11 25.23
C GLY A 275 -5.83 -1.60 24.39
N ALA A 276 -4.79 -0.78 24.30
CA ALA A 276 -3.59 -1.04 23.49
C ALA A 276 -2.33 -1.18 24.37
N PRO A 277 -2.23 -2.23 25.22
CA PRO A 277 -1.09 -2.39 26.11
C PRO A 277 0.20 -2.59 25.31
N ARG A 278 1.29 -1.97 25.78
CA ARG A 278 2.63 -2.07 25.14
C ARG A 278 3.24 -3.48 25.22
N THR A 279 2.59 -4.42 25.94
CA THR A 279 2.96 -5.83 25.93
C THR A 279 2.68 -6.53 24.59
N GLY A 280 1.98 -5.87 23.66
CA GLY A 280 1.60 -6.48 22.39
C GLY A 280 0.47 -7.50 22.48
N ASP A 281 -0.19 -7.61 23.64
CA ASP A 281 -1.32 -8.52 23.81
C ASP A 281 -2.52 -8.12 22.96
N TRP A 282 -3.14 -9.12 22.32
CA TRP A 282 -4.42 -8.92 21.63
C TRP A 282 -5.55 -8.67 22.64
N THR A 283 -6.31 -7.61 22.43
CA THR A 283 -7.42 -7.19 23.30
C THR A 283 -8.71 -6.97 22.49
N PRO A 284 -9.88 -6.79 23.16
CA PRO A 284 -11.10 -6.39 22.46
C PRO A 284 -10.97 -5.07 21.68
N PHE A 285 -10.07 -4.17 22.10
CA PHE A 285 -9.76 -2.93 21.38
C PHE A 285 -9.28 -3.23 19.96
N TRP A 286 -8.36 -4.16 19.79
CA TRP A 286 -7.86 -4.59 18.49
C TRP A 286 -8.90 -5.38 17.69
N THR A 287 -9.75 -6.16 18.37
CA THR A 287 -10.83 -6.89 17.70
C THR A 287 -11.81 -5.94 16.99
N GLU A 288 -12.11 -4.79 17.55
CA GLU A 288 -12.95 -3.77 16.91
C GLU A 288 -12.31 -3.17 15.66
N ARG A 289 -10.99 -3.05 15.64
CA ARG A 289 -10.14 -2.41 14.63
C ARG A 289 -9.54 -3.38 13.62
N ASP A 290 -9.96 -4.62 13.64
CA ASP A 290 -9.63 -5.64 12.64
C ASP A 290 -10.76 -5.73 11.59
N TYR A 291 -10.57 -5.08 10.46
CA TYR A 291 -11.56 -5.08 9.37
C TYR A 291 -11.49 -6.36 8.52
N VAL A 292 -10.38 -7.11 8.59
CA VAL A 292 -10.18 -8.37 7.84
C VAL A 292 -11.23 -9.41 8.20
N LYS A 293 -11.58 -9.52 9.50
CA LYS A 293 -12.62 -10.46 9.98
C LYS A 293 -13.99 -10.20 9.36
N ASP A 294 -14.25 -8.94 8.96
CA ASP A 294 -15.52 -8.49 8.42
C ASP A 294 -15.52 -8.38 6.89
N ALA A 295 -14.48 -8.85 6.20
CA ALA A 295 -14.35 -8.83 4.75
C ALA A 295 -15.53 -9.52 4.02
N SER A 296 -16.20 -10.48 4.65
CA SER A 296 -17.42 -11.12 4.12
C SER A 296 -18.62 -10.18 3.95
N LYS A 297 -18.61 -9.03 4.61
CA LYS A 297 -19.64 -8.00 4.52
C LYS A 297 -19.41 -7.03 3.35
N VAL A 298 -18.20 -6.98 2.78
CA VAL A 298 -17.84 -6.08 1.69
C VAL A 298 -18.69 -6.35 0.46
N ARG A 299 -19.30 -5.29 -0.09
CA ARG A 299 -20.14 -5.33 -1.29
C ARG A 299 -19.61 -4.39 -2.38
N ALA A 300 -18.75 -3.48 -2.02
CA ALA A 300 -18.07 -2.55 -2.91
C ALA A 300 -16.95 -3.27 -3.67
N SER A 301 -16.66 -2.84 -4.91
CA SER A 301 -15.41 -3.19 -5.57
C SER A 301 -14.23 -2.51 -4.87
N VAL A 302 -13.02 -3.08 -4.97
CA VAL A 302 -11.84 -2.58 -4.25
C VAL A 302 -10.65 -2.42 -5.19
N PHE A 303 -10.12 -1.21 -5.31
CA PHE A 303 -8.88 -0.96 -6.03
C PHE A 303 -7.77 -0.67 -5.03
N VAL A 304 -7.02 -1.70 -4.64
CA VAL A 304 -5.89 -1.61 -3.71
C VAL A 304 -4.68 -0.98 -4.40
N VAL A 305 -4.06 0.01 -3.76
CA VAL A 305 -2.78 0.60 -4.21
C VAL A 305 -1.80 0.62 -3.03
N HIS A 306 -0.57 0.11 -3.21
CA HIS A 306 0.38 0.03 -2.10
C HIS A 306 1.84 0.08 -2.59
N GLY A 307 2.72 0.72 -1.82
CA GLY A 307 4.16 0.63 -1.99
C GLY A 307 4.71 -0.66 -1.36
N MET A 308 5.45 -1.48 -2.10
CA MET A 308 6.00 -2.74 -1.58
C MET A 308 7.09 -2.53 -0.53
N GLN A 309 7.63 -1.31 -0.43
CA GLN A 309 8.60 -0.91 0.57
C GLN A 309 8.02 0.10 1.58
N ASP A 310 6.71 0.09 1.75
CA ASP A 310 6.03 0.90 2.76
C ASP A 310 6.39 0.38 4.17
N LEU A 311 7.26 1.11 4.86
CA LEU A 311 7.68 0.80 6.23
C LEU A 311 6.79 1.48 7.28
N ASN A 312 5.91 2.39 6.86
CA ASN A 312 4.87 2.97 7.70
C ASN A 312 3.66 2.01 7.75
N VAL A 313 2.84 1.94 6.72
CA VAL A 313 1.77 0.94 6.66
C VAL A 313 2.30 -0.32 5.98
N ARG A 314 2.90 -1.20 6.76
CA ARG A 314 3.59 -2.40 6.26
C ARG A 314 2.68 -3.29 5.42
N THR A 315 3.25 -3.90 4.40
CA THR A 315 2.53 -4.59 3.33
C THR A 315 1.77 -5.85 3.78
N LYS A 316 1.97 -6.32 5.01
CA LYS A 316 1.07 -7.30 5.65
C LYS A 316 -0.38 -6.83 5.59
N ASN A 317 -0.63 -5.52 5.79
CA ASN A 317 -1.98 -4.95 5.79
C ASN A 317 -2.70 -5.14 4.44
N PHE A 318 -2.06 -4.80 3.32
CA PHE A 318 -2.73 -5.05 2.04
C PHE A 318 -2.80 -6.54 1.70
N GLY A 319 -1.79 -7.35 2.07
CA GLY A 319 -1.74 -8.77 1.77
C GLY A 319 -2.91 -9.55 2.37
N GLN A 320 -3.12 -9.42 3.68
CA GLN A 320 -4.23 -10.08 4.39
C GLN A 320 -5.62 -9.57 3.94
N TRP A 321 -5.74 -8.26 3.66
CA TRP A 321 -6.98 -7.69 3.12
C TRP A 321 -7.29 -8.24 1.74
N TRP A 322 -6.30 -8.28 0.85
CA TRP A 322 -6.41 -8.83 -0.49
C TRP A 322 -6.88 -10.28 -0.49
N ASP A 323 -6.28 -11.12 0.37
CA ASP A 323 -6.63 -12.52 0.48
C ASP A 323 -8.04 -12.72 1.07
N ALA A 324 -8.42 -11.91 2.05
CA ALA A 324 -9.76 -11.93 2.61
C ALA A 324 -10.83 -11.51 1.58
N LEU A 325 -10.57 -10.46 0.79
CA LEU A 325 -11.45 -10.05 -0.32
C LEU A 325 -11.56 -11.15 -1.38
N ALA A 326 -10.43 -11.81 -1.72
CA ALA A 326 -10.40 -12.94 -2.65
C ALA A 326 -11.32 -14.08 -2.20
N LYS A 327 -11.17 -14.49 -0.95
CA LYS A 327 -11.95 -15.56 -0.33
C LYS A 327 -13.45 -15.29 -0.38
N ASN A 328 -13.84 -14.02 -0.35
CA ASN A 328 -15.25 -13.59 -0.39
C ASN A 328 -15.74 -13.20 -1.78
N GLY A 329 -14.94 -13.41 -2.83
CA GLY A 329 -15.35 -13.17 -4.23
C GLY A 329 -15.55 -11.69 -4.57
N VAL A 330 -14.93 -10.77 -3.82
CA VAL A 330 -15.02 -9.33 -4.06
C VAL A 330 -14.27 -8.96 -5.35
N GLN A 331 -14.92 -8.17 -6.23
CA GLN A 331 -14.26 -7.59 -7.41
C GLN A 331 -13.13 -6.67 -6.95
N ARG A 332 -11.92 -6.87 -7.49
CA ARG A 332 -10.76 -6.12 -7.03
C ARG A 332 -9.69 -5.94 -8.10
N LYS A 333 -8.91 -4.85 -7.98
CA LYS A 333 -7.75 -4.47 -8.78
C LYS A 333 -6.61 -4.10 -7.83
N ILE A 334 -5.34 -4.26 -8.25
CA ILE A 334 -4.20 -3.92 -7.42
C ILE A 334 -3.09 -3.25 -8.22
N TRP A 335 -2.52 -2.18 -7.67
CA TRP A 335 -1.25 -1.59 -8.08
C TRP A 335 -0.22 -1.71 -6.97
N LEU A 336 0.98 -2.19 -7.31
CA LEU A 336 2.10 -2.33 -6.38
C LEU A 336 3.32 -1.59 -6.93
N SER A 337 3.79 -0.57 -6.21
CA SER A 337 4.99 0.20 -6.57
C SER A 337 6.20 -0.24 -5.76
N GLN A 338 7.41 0.19 -6.15
CA GLN A 338 8.63 0.05 -5.35
C GLN A 338 8.85 1.21 -4.35
N THR A 339 7.88 2.11 -4.22
CA THR A 339 7.96 3.23 -3.27
C THR A 339 7.72 2.78 -1.83
N GLY A 340 7.99 3.68 -0.88
CA GLY A 340 7.48 3.63 0.48
C GLY A 340 6.02 4.07 0.57
N HIS A 341 5.69 4.91 1.56
CA HIS A 341 4.32 5.39 1.85
C HIS A 341 3.89 6.55 0.96
N VAL A 342 3.92 6.36 -0.37
CA VAL A 342 3.72 7.43 -1.38
C VAL A 342 2.39 7.28 -2.12
N ASP A 343 1.72 8.41 -2.39
CA ASP A 343 0.49 8.45 -3.19
C ASP A 343 0.80 8.16 -4.68
N PRO A 344 -0.01 7.39 -5.41
CA PRO A 344 0.21 7.13 -6.84
C PRO A 344 0.16 8.40 -7.72
N PHE A 345 -0.49 9.46 -7.25
CA PHE A 345 -0.42 10.77 -7.90
C PHE A 345 1.01 11.33 -7.92
N ASP A 346 1.86 10.91 -6.99
CA ASP A 346 3.24 11.37 -6.88
C ASP A 346 4.27 10.47 -7.57
N TYR A 347 3.96 9.22 -7.92
CA TYR A 347 4.93 8.36 -8.60
C TYR A 347 4.48 7.85 -9.99
N ARG A 348 3.19 7.96 -10.34
CA ARG A 348 2.67 7.48 -11.64
C ARG A 348 1.47 8.31 -12.11
N ARG A 349 1.56 9.61 -11.99
CA ARG A 349 0.46 10.58 -12.06
C ARG A 349 -0.47 10.42 -13.26
N GLY A 350 0.04 10.45 -14.48
CA GLY A 350 -0.79 10.37 -15.70
C GLY A 350 -1.60 9.10 -15.79
N ALA A 351 -0.95 7.94 -15.61
CA ALA A 351 -1.63 6.64 -15.62
C ALA A 351 -2.60 6.48 -14.44
N TRP A 352 -2.27 7.07 -13.28
CA TRP A 352 -3.13 7.07 -12.11
C TRP A 352 -4.43 7.81 -12.37
N VAL A 353 -4.36 9.06 -12.82
CA VAL A 353 -5.54 9.87 -13.07
C VAL A 353 -6.43 9.24 -14.15
N ASP A 354 -5.85 8.71 -15.23
CA ASP A 354 -6.57 8.00 -16.29
C ASP A 354 -7.28 6.75 -15.75
N THR A 355 -6.57 5.90 -15.02
CA THR A 355 -7.15 4.65 -14.49
C THR A 355 -8.22 4.95 -13.44
N LEU A 356 -7.98 5.90 -12.53
CA LEU A 356 -8.94 6.31 -11.51
C LEU A 356 -10.21 6.90 -12.14
N HIS A 357 -10.07 7.71 -13.20
CA HIS A 357 -11.19 8.27 -13.94
C HIS A 357 -12.06 7.16 -14.53
N ARG A 358 -11.47 6.22 -15.28
CA ARG A 358 -12.19 5.10 -15.88
C ARG A 358 -12.80 4.18 -14.82
N TRP A 359 -12.12 4.00 -13.69
CA TRP A 359 -12.61 3.21 -12.56
C TRP A 359 -13.89 3.83 -11.96
N PHE A 360 -13.89 5.12 -11.65
CA PHE A 360 -15.07 5.78 -11.10
C PHE A 360 -16.20 5.91 -12.15
N ASP A 361 -15.88 6.15 -13.41
CA ASP A 361 -16.88 6.15 -14.47
C ASP A 361 -17.60 4.80 -14.59
N HIS A 362 -16.85 3.70 -14.50
CA HIS A 362 -17.43 2.36 -14.49
C HIS A 362 -18.29 2.12 -13.24
N GLU A 363 -17.72 2.32 -12.05
CA GLU A 363 -18.35 1.96 -10.79
C GLU A 363 -19.50 2.89 -10.38
N LEU A 364 -19.40 4.17 -10.67
CA LEU A 364 -20.33 5.18 -10.19
C LEU A 364 -21.30 5.68 -11.26
N LEU A 365 -20.89 5.78 -12.53
CA LEU A 365 -21.75 6.17 -13.65
C LEU A 365 -22.27 4.95 -14.44
N GLY A 366 -21.64 3.79 -14.31
CA GLY A 366 -22.03 2.55 -15.01
C GLY A 366 -21.58 2.53 -16.47
N TYR A 367 -20.49 3.24 -16.81
CA TYR A 367 -19.96 3.25 -18.16
C TYR A 367 -19.23 1.93 -18.49
N ASP A 368 -19.52 1.36 -19.65
CA ASP A 368 -18.79 0.21 -20.18
C ASP A 368 -17.51 0.72 -20.91
N ASN A 369 -16.50 1.06 -20.13
CA ASN A 369 -15.21 1.57 -20.62
C ASN A 369 -14.10 0.52 -20.61
N GLY A 370 -14.37 -0.69 -20.15
CA GLY A 370 -13.45 -1.82 -20.20
C GLY A 370 -12.47 -1.94 -19.03
N VAL A 371 -12.48 -1.01 -18.07
CA VAL A 371 -11.55 -1.02 -16.94
C VAL A 371 -11.66 -2.28 -16.07
N ASP A 372 -12.86 -2.86 -16.00
CA ASP A 372 -13.19 -4.12 -15.31
C ASP A 372 -12.59 -5.37 -16.00
N ARG A 373 -12.22 -5.24 -17.28
CA ARG A 373 -11.65 -6.31 -18.11
C ARG A 373 -10.13 -6.17 -18.30
N GLU A 374 -9.54 -5.10 -17.80
CA GLU A 374 -8.09 -4.92 -17.79
C GLU A 374 -7.39 -5.94 -16.88
N PRO A 375 -6.06 -6.12 -17.03
CA PRO A 375 -5.29 -6.90 -16.07
C PRO A 375 -5.58 -6.48 -14.63
N MET A 376 -5.77 -7.48 -13.75
CA MET A 376 -6.10 -7.25 -12.35
C MET A 376 -4.98 -6.54 -11.60
N ALA A 377 -3.73 -6.81 -11.98
CA ALA A 377 -2.57 -6.30 -11.28
C ALA A 377 -1.64 -5.52 -12.19
N ASP A 378 -1.08 -4.46 -11.66
CA ASP A 378 -0.03 -3.66 -12.25
C ASP A 378 1.10 -3.49 -11.23
N VAL A 379 2.31 -3.96 -11.55
CA VAL A 379 3.42 -4.08 -10.60
C VAL A 379 4.67 -3.41 -11.17
N GLU A 380 5.27 -2.50 -10.41
CA GLU A 380 6.55 -1.88 -10.72
C GLU A 380 7.69 -2.86 -10.45
N ARG A 381 8.48 -3.18 -11.49
CA ARG A 381 9.61 -4.13 -11.43
C ARG A 381 10.95 -3.46 -11.18
N HIS A 382 11.16 -2.33 -11.81
CA HIS A 382 12.26 -1.40 -11.62
C HIS A 382 11.68 0.01 -11.60
N PRO A 383 12.37 1.02 -11.13
CA PRO A 383 11.87 2.39 -11.12
C PRO A 383 11.24 2.80 -12.46
N ASP A 384 9.95 3.15 -12.43
CA ASP A 384 9.09 3.52 -13.56
C ASP A 384 8.86 2.42 -14.63
N GLN A 385 9.22 1.15 -14.36
CA GLN A 385 8.99 0.03 -15.25
C GLN A 385 7.89 -0.89 -14.71
N TRP A 386 6.74 -0.85 -15.36
CA TRP A 386 5.53 -1.55 -14.92
C TRP A 386 5.21 -2.77 -15.76
N THR A 387 4.71 -3.81 -15.12
CA THR A 387 4.22 -5.03 -15.76
C THR A 387 2.84 -5.38 -15.26
N THR A 388 1.98 -5.85 -16.17
CA THR A 388 0.63 -6.26 -15.85
C THR A 388 0.50 -7.77 -15.67
N SER A 389 -0.47 -8.19 -14.88
CA SER A 389 -0.84 -9.61 -14.70
C SER A 389 -2.35 -9.76 -14.63
N ALA A 390 -2.89 -10.79 -15.31
CA ALA A 390 -4.32 -11.06 -15.31
C ALA A 390 -4.90 -11.38 -13.92
N THR A 391 -4.05 -11.85 -13.01
CA THR A 391 -4.41 -12.13 -11.60
C THR A 391 -3.23 -11.74 -10.70
N TRP A 392 -3.53 -11.45 -9.44
CA TRP A 392 -2.52 -11.37 -8.39
C TRP A 392 -2.95 -12.22 -7.19
N PRO A 393 -2.08 -13.11 -6.63
CA PRO A 393 -0.81 -13.52 -7.26
C PRO A 393 -1.00 -14.11 -8.68
N PRO A 394 0.07 -14.11 -9.53
CA PRO A 394 -0.02 -14.68 -10.88
C PRO A 394 -0.47 -16.14 -10.87
N ARG A 395 -1.15 -16.58 -11.94
CA ARG A 395 -1.54 -17.98 -12.08
C ARG A 395 -0.31 -18.90 -12.03
N GLY A 396 -0.46 -20.03 -11.33
CA GLY A 396 0.64 -20.97 -11.11
C GLY A 396 1.55 -20.61 -9.95
N THR A 397 1.27 -19.55 -9.18
CA THR A 397 1.92 -19.33 -7.90
C THR A 397 1.52 -20.43 -6.93
N ALA A 398 2.53 -21.04 -6.29
CA ALA A 398 2.31 -22.10 -5.30
C ALA A 398 3.25 -21.92 -4.11
N ALA A 399 2.72 -22.15 -2.91
CA ALA A 399 3.49 -22.17 -1.69
C ALA A 399 4.57 -23.26 -1.77
N THR A 400 5.83 -22.85 -1.62
CA THR A 400 7.00 -23.72 -1.72
C THR A 400 7.75 -23.69 -0.40
N THR A 401 7.93 -24.84 0.22
CA THR A 401 8.68 -24.94 1.47
C THR A 401 10.18 -25.00 1.18
N LEU A 402 10.87 -23.92 1.53
CA LEU A 402 12.33 -23.83 1.55
C LEU A 402 12.84 -24.23 2.94
N ARG A 403 13.99 -24.89 2.98
CA ARG A 403 14.57 -25.45 4.18
C ARG A 403 15.99 -24.97 4.38
N PRO A 404 16.32 -24.44 5.56
CA PRO A 404 17.69 -24.13 5.92
C PRO A 404 18.49 -25.41 6.20
N ALA A 405 19.77 -25.38 5.86
CA ALA A 405 20.74 -26.42 6.16
C ALA A 405 22.04 -25.80 6.66
N PRO A 406 22.83 -26.51 7.50
CA PRO A 406 24.15 -26.03 7.91
C PRO A 406 25.07 -25.77 6.72
N GLY A 407 25.90 -24.75 6.83
CA GLY A 407 26.98 -24.46 5.87
C GLY A 407 28.35 -24.85 6.39
N SER A 408 29.39 -24.24 5.83
CA SER A 408 30.80 -24.48 6.21
C SER A 408 31.23 -23.70 7.48
N ALA A 409 30.46 -22.73 7.89
CA ALA A 409 30.73 -21.88 9.06
C ALA A 409 29.42 -21.55 9.77
N SER A 410 29.50 -21.32 11.09
CA SER A 410 28.34 -20.90 11.89
C SER A 410 27.76 -19.59 11.38
N GLY A 411 26.44 -19.49 11.32
CA GLY A 411 25.71 -18.34 10.81
C GLY A 411 25.73 -18.18 9.28
N VAL A 412 26.33 -19.13 8.54
CA VAL A 412 26.38 -19.14 7.08
C VAL A 412 25.94 -20.50 6.55
N GLY A 413 24.66 -20.66 6.32
CA GLY A 413 24.02 -21.90 5.88
C GLY A 413 23.58 -21.89 4.41
N VAL A 414 22.93 -22.97 4.02
CA VAL A 414 22.38 -23.16 2.67
C VAL A 414 20.85 -23.16 2.70
N LEU A 415 20.22 -22.53 1.71
CA LEU A 415 18.76 -22.55 1.53
C LEU A 415 18.39 -23.49 0.37
N GLY A 416 17.53 -24.47 0.62
CA GLY A 416 17.16 -25.47 -0.38
C GLY A 416 15.77 -26.09 -0.14
N LEU A 417 15.47 -27.19 -0.83
CA LEU A 417 14.19 -27.90 -0.69
C LEU A 417 14.26 -29.07 0.30
N ARG A 418 15.46 -29.55 0.62
CA ARG A 418 15.62 -30.77 1.43
C ARG A 418 15.76 -30.41 2.90
N PRO A 419 15.06 -31.14 3.82
CA PRO A 419 15.27 -30.97 5.24
C PRO A 419 16.70 -31.38 5.63
N ALA A 420 17.27 -30.65 6.58
CA ALA A 420 18.57 -30.96 7.16
C ALA A 420 18.46 -31.00 8.68
N ARG A 421 19.40 -31.69 9.30
CA ARG A 421 19.58 -31.66 10.76
C ARG A 421 20.70 -30.68 11.12
N GLY A 422 20.65 -30.12 12.29
CA GLY A 422 21.64 -29.21 12.81
C GLY A 422 20.99 -28.05 13.56
N THR A 423 21.84 -27.23 14.12
CA THR A 423 21.45 -26.01 14.83
C THR A 423 22.33 -24.86 14.39
N GLU A 424 21.79 -23.65 14.41
CA GLU A 424 22.53 -22.40 14.32
C GLU A 424 22.25 -21.57 15.58
N THR A 425 23.24 -20.88 16.07
CA THR A 425 23.12 -20.06 17.27
C THR A 425 23.53 -18.63 16.98
N PHE A 426 22.72 -17.67 17.41
CA PHE A 426 23.05 -16.27 17.35
C PHE A 426 22.65 -15.55 18.64
N THR A 427 23.28 -14.40 18.89
CA THR A 427 22.96 -13.50 20.01
C THR A 427 22.31 -12.24 19.44
N ASP A 428 21.20 -11.84 20.02
CA ASP A 428 20.52 -10.61 19.61
C ASP A 428 21.42 -9.38 19.78
N ASP A 429 21.52 -8.58 18.72
CA ASP A 429 22.20 -7.29 18.74
C ASP A 429 21.22 -6.21 18.23
N PRO A 430 20.52 -5.52 19.14
CA PRO A 430 19.52 -4.53 18.77
C PRO A 430 20.11 -3.24 18.16
N SER A 431 21.41 -3.18 17.91
CA SER A 431 22.06 -2.09 17.17
C SER A 431 22.12 -2.34 15.66
N LEU A 432 21.71 -3.54 15.19
CA LEU A 432 21.77 -3.94 13.78
C LEU A 432 20.40 -3.97 13.14
N SER A 433 20.38 -3.68 11.83
CA SER A 433 19.19 -3.70 10.98
C SER A 433 19.20 -4.88 10.00
N GLU A 434 18.06 -5.12 9.33
CA GLU A 434 17.95 -6.11 8.26
C GLU A 434 18.96 -5.89 7.13
N THR A 435 19.32 -4.64 6.83
CA THR A 435 20.32 -4.28 5.82
C THR A 435 21.73 -4.57 6.30
N ASP A 436 22.02 -4.40 7.60
CA ASP A 436 23.30 -4.79 8.20
C ASP A 436 23.52 -6.30 8.13
N TRP A 437 22.47 -7.09 8.42
CA TRP A 437 22.54 -8.55 8.31
C TRP A 437 22.72 -9.01 6.87
N ALA A 438 22.03 -8.39 5.92
CA ALA A 438 22.16 -8.69 4.49
C ALA A 438 23.58 -8.38 3.98
N ALA A 439 24.18 -7.25 4.35
CA ALA A 439 25.55 -6.88 3.99
C ALA A 439 26.61 -7.82 4.56
N ARG A 440 26.29 -8.56 5.61
CA ARG A 440 27.18 -9.53 6.28
C ARG A 440 26.77 -10.98 6.04
N ILE A 441 25.94 -11.25 5.03
CA ILE A 441 25.30 -12.57 4.83
C ILE A 441 26.32 -13.71 4.66
N ASP A 442 27.43 -13.45 3.98
CA ASP A 442 28.49 -14.43 3.70
C ASP A 442 29.57 -14.48 4.82
N ARG A 443 29.37 -13.75 5.93
CA ARG A 443 30.30 -13.72 7.05
C ARG A 443 29.75 -14.53 8.22
N SER A 444 30.64 -15.32 8.85
CA SER A 444 30.35 -15.96 10.13
C SER A 444 30.39 -14.90 11.23
N THR A 445 29.22 -14.45 11.65
CA THR A 445 29.03 -13.43 12.68
C THR A 445 28.00 -13.94 13.70
N PRO A 446 28.11 -13.52 14.98
CA PRO A 446 27.28 -14.11 16.03
C PRO A 446 25.86 -13.56 16.11
N GLU A 447 25.48 -12.55 15.31
CA GLU A 447 24.21 -11.83 15.46
C GLU A 447 23.08 -12.34 14.55
N LYS A 448 23.35 -13.30 13.67
CA LYS A 448 22.33 -13.85 12.73
C LYS A 448 22.58 -15.31 12.37
N ALA A 449 21.54 -15.97 11.88
CA ALA A 449 21.61 -17.20 11.12
C ALA A 449 21.14 -16.94 9.68
N GLY A 450 22.08 -16.94 8.72
CA GLY A 450 21.83 -16.68 7.30
C GLY A 450 21.85 -17.97 6.48
N PHE A 451 20.93 -18.13 5.52
CA PHE A 451 20.82 -19.29 4.65
C PHE A 451 20.66 -18.83 3.22
N VAL A 452 21.55 -19.25 2.32
CA VAL A 452 21.66 -18.69 0.97
C VAL A 452 21.60 -19.78 -0.09
N THR A 453 20.91 -19.53 -1.21
CA THR A 453 21.03 -20.38 -2.39
C THR A 453 22.37 -20.14 -3.10
N GLY A 454 22.80 -21.03 -3.98
CA GLY A 454 23.78 -20.66 -4.99
C GLY A 454 23.21 -19.64 -5.98
N PRO A 455 24.06 -19.06 -6.87
CA PRO A 455 23.59 -18.16 -7.92
C PRO A 455 22.49 -18.82 -8.78
N LEU A 456 21.38 -18.10 -8.99
CA LEU A 456 20.26 -18.63 -9.75
C LEU A 456 20.60 -18.75 -11.24
N GLY A 457 20.27 -19.87 -11.84
CA GLY A 457 20.42 -20.09 -13.29
C GLY A 457 19.30 -19.45 -14.12
N ARG A 458 18.21 -19.01 -13.48
CA ARG A 458 17.03 -18.36 -14.08
C ARG A 458 16.38 -17.46 -13.06
N ASP A 459 15.59 -16.50 -13.54
CA ASP A 459 14.75 -15.63 -12.71
C ASP A 459 13.78 -16.46 -11.87
N LEU A 460 13.55 -16.01 -10.63
CA LEU A 460 12.63 -16.60 -9.67
C LEU A 460 11.71 -15.54 -9.09
N ARG A 461 10.41 -15.62 -9.41
CA ARG A 461 9.42 -14.65 -8.94
C ARG A 461 8.72 -15.13 -7.67
N ILE A 462 8.71 -14.27 -6.65
CA ILE A 462 7.95 -14.39 -5.41
C ILE A 462 6.75 -13.45 -5.55
N ALA A 463 5.52 -13.93 -5.28
CA ALA A 463 4.32 -13.09 -5.34
C ALA A 463 3.28 -13.54 -4.31
N GLY A 464 3.02 -12.70 -3.31
CA GLY A 464 2.12 -12.97 -2.18
C GLY A 464 2.82 -12.88 -0.84
N SER A 465 2.19 -13.40 0.22
CA SER A 465 2.70 -13.40 1.58
C SER A 465 3.47 -14.69 1.88
N SER A 466 4.66 -14.56 2.49
CA SER A 466 5.48 -15.70 2.93
C SER A 466 5.26 -15.95 4.42
N GLU A 467 5.57 -17.17 4.88
CA GLU A 467 5.57 -17.56 6.29
C GLU A 467 6.92 -18.21 6.63
N VAL A 468 7.48 -17.89 7.80
CA VAL A 468 8.70 -18.54 8.30
C VAL A 468 8.43 -19.16 9.65
N THR A 469 8.47 -20.50 9.72
CA THR A 469 8.39 -21.22 10.97
C THR A 469 9.80 -21.39 11.55
N VAL A 470 10.00 -20.95 12.78
CA VAL A 470 11.26 -21.05 13.51
C VAL A 470 11.04 -21.82 14.81
N THR A 471 11.90 -22.80 15.07
CA THR A 471 12.01 -23.41 16.41
C THR A 471 13.30 -22.93 17.04
N ALA A 472 13.20 -22.17 18.14
CA ALA A 472 14.33 -21.58 18.82
C ALA A 472 14.33 -21.87 20.33
N THR A 473 15.54 -22.00 20.89
CA THR A 473 15.77 -22.15 22.33
C THR A 473 16.46 -20.89 22.86
N PRO A 474 15.76 -20.03 23.62
CA PRO A 474 16.30 -18.80 24.16
C PRO A 474 17.07 -19.03 25.48
N THR A 475 18.02 -18.15 25.78
CA THR A 475 18.73 -18.12 27.06
C THR A 475 18.08 -17.21 28.11
N THR A 476 17.05 -16.46 27.74
CA THR A 476 16.37 -15.46 28.57
C THR A 476 14.85 -15.67 28.57
N ALA A 477 14.16 -14.96 29.45
CA ALA A 477 12.69 -15.03 29.56
C ALA A 477 11.95 -14.21 28.50
N THR A 478 12.63 -13.39 27.73
CA THR A 478 12.06 -12.60 26.61
C THR A 478 12.98 -12.72 25.39
N ALA A 479 12.41 -12.79 24.19
CA ALA A 479 13.18 -12.82 22.95
C ALA A 479 12.29 -12.40 21.78
N HIS A 480 12.81 -11.57 20.89
CA HIS A 480 12.21 -11.28 19.60
C HIS A 480 12.89 -12.07 18.48
N LEU A 481 12.16 -12.30 17.41
CA LEU A 481 12.65 -12.93 16.20
C LEU A 481 12.30 -12.06 15.00
N SER A 482 13.27 -11.91 14.10
CA SER A 482 13.10 -11.37 12.75
C SER A 482 13.35 -12.46 11.73
N ALA A 483 12.55 -12.50 10.67
CA ALA A 483 12.77 -13.34 9.50
C ALA A 483 12.72 -12.46 8.25
N VAL A 484 13.79 -12.49 7.44
CA VAL A 484 13.95 -11.62 6.29
C VAL A 484 14.33 -12.42 5.05
N LEU A 485 13.60 -12.21 3.96
CA LEU A 485 13.96 -12.71 2.62
C LEU A 485 14.71 -11.62 1.87
N VAL A 486 15.86 -11.95 1.32
CA VAL A 486 16.77 -10.99 0.65
C VAL A 486 17.14 -11.50 -0.73
N ASP A 487 17.08 -10.63 -1.72
CA ASP A 487 17.71 -10.78 -3.02
C ASP A 487 19.13 -10.23 -2.95
N LEU A 488 20.12 -11.08 -3.15
CA LEU A 488 21.55 -10.75 -3.07
C LEU A 488 22.12 -10.64 -4.49
N GLY A 489 22.30 -9.44 -4.95
CA GLY A 489 22.88 -9.08 -6.24
C GLY A 489 22.73 -7.58 -6.51
N PRO A 490 23.54 -7.03 -7.43
CA PRO A 490 23.51 -5.60 -7.74
C PRO A 490 22.22 -5.22 -8.47
N ASP A 491 21.53 -4.17 -7.99
CA ASP A 491 20.34 -3.63 -8.62
C ASP A 491 20.29 -2.10 -8.44
N THR A 492 19.38 -1.46 -9.20
CA THR A 492 19.00 -0.07 -9.00
C THR A 492 17.54 -0.03 -8.59
N ILE A 493 17.27 0.38 -7.36
CA ILE A 493 15.93 0.42 -6.77
C ILE A 493 15.51 1.85 -6.46
N ARG A 494 14.22 2.07 -6.17
CA ARG A 494 13.80 3.33 -5.56
C ARG A 494 14.44 3.48 -4.18
N ASP A 495 14.89 4.70 -3.85
CA ASP A 495 15.45 5.01 -2.53
C ASP A 495 14.33 5.22 -1.49
N TYR A 496 13.63 4.14 -1.16
CA TYR A 496 12.50 4.14 -0.24
C TYR A 496 12.86 4.42 1.22
N GLY A 497 14.13 4.31 1.59
CA GLY A 497 14.63 4.63 2.93
C GLY A 497 14.93 6.12 3.14
N ASP A 498 14.80 6.96 2.11
CA ASP A 498 14.90 8.40 2.23
C ASP A 498 13.57 9.03 2.66
N VAL A 499 13.63 10.28 3.14
CA VAL A 499 12.47 11.05 3.61
C VAL A 499 11.35 11.18 2.56
N ASP A 500 11.72 11.21 1.27
CA ASP A 500 10.79 11.28 0.14
C ASP A 500 10.36 9.89 -0.38
N GLU A 501 10.79 8.82 0.26
CA GLU A 501 10.33 7.44 0.07
C GLU A 501 10.32 6.94 -1.38
N GLY A 502 11.34 7.34 -2.16
CA GLY A 502 11.58 6.89 -3.54
C GLY A 502 11.06 7.82 -4.62
N ILE A 503 10.73 9.08 -4.29
CA ILE A 503 10.43 10.16 -5.24
C ILE A 503 11.32 11.38 -5.01
N THR A 504 11.40 12.26 -6.01
CA THR A 504 11.98 13.60 -5.90
C THR A 504 10.98 14.60 -6.44
N THR A 505 10.66 15.63 -5.66
CA THR A 505 9.79 16.74 -6.08
C THR A 505 10.55 17.71 -6.95
N LEU A 506 9.99 18.03 -8.13
CA LEU A 506 10.56 18.94 -9.13
C LEU A 506 9.98 20.34 -9.00
N ALA A 507 10.56 21.32 -9.71
CA ALA A 507 10.06 22.70 -9.73
C ALA A 507 8.88 22.88 -10.68
N ASP A 508 8.85 22.13 -11.78
CA ASP A 508 7.81 22.22 -12.82
C ASP A 508 6.47 21.73 -12.29
N ARG A 509 5.37 22.30 -12.85
CA ARG A 509 4.01 21.98 -12.45
C ARG A 509 3.16 21.54 -13.63
N THR A 510 2.27 20.59 -13.39
CA THR A 510 1.19 20.21 -14.32
C THR A 510 -0.16 20.36 -13.65
N CYS A 511 -1.18 20.69 -14.46
CA CYS A 511 -2.53 20.97 -13.96
C CYS A 511 -3.48 19.81 -14.28
N TRP A 512 -4.24 19.39 -13.27
CA TRP A 512 -5.12 18.22 -13.30
C TRP A 512 -6.56 18.61 -12.94
N GLY A 513 -7.27 19.17 -13.92
CA GLY A 513 -8.63 19.68 -13.77
C GLY A 513 -8.75 21.18 -13.93
N ALA A 514 -9.82 21.75 -13.37
CA ALA A 514 -10.12 23.16 -13.41
C ALA A 514 -9.69 23.86 -12.11
N SER A 515 -9.17 25.08 -12.23
CA SER A 515 -8.75 25.91 -11.09
C SER A 515 -9.73 27.06 -10.86
N THR A 516 -9.72 27.61 -9.64
CA THR A 516 -10.30 28.91 -9.28
C THR A 516 -9.21 29.81 -8.68
N ALA A 517 -9.53 31.06 -8.35
CA ALA A 517 -8.57 31.97 -7.71
C ALA A 517 -8.09 31.46 -6.32
N GLY A 518 -8.92 30.69 -5.63
CA GLY A 518 -8.60 30.16 -4.29
C GLY A 518 -8.21 28.68 -4.28
N ASP A 519 -8.20 28.01 -5.43
CA ASP A 519 -7.97 26.58 -5.54
C ASP A 519 -7.26 26.24 -6.85
N SER A 520 -5.99 25.85 -6.76
CA SER A 520 -5.15 25.53 -7.90
C SER A 520 -5.13 24.03 -8.15
N SER A 521 -5.46 23.62 -9.37
CA SER A 521 -5.30 22.22 -9.83
C SER A 521 -3.88 21.88 -10.30
N CYS A 522 -2.89 22.78 -10.12
CA CYS A 522 -1.54 22.60 -10.63
C CYS A 522 -0.58 22.17 -9.52
N TYR A 523 0.02 21.01 -9.70
CA TYR A 523 0.89 20.33 -8.72
C TYR A 523 2.31 20.21 -9.27
N LYS A 524 3.30 20.25 -8.37
CA LYS A 524 4.70 19.99 -8.72
C LYS A 524 4.86 18.60 -9.30
N GLU A 525 5.64 18.49 -10.37
CA GLU A 525 6.04 17.21 -10.92
C GLU A 525 6.98 16.46 -9.98
N THR A 526 7.07 15.17 -10.19
CA THR A 526 7.97 14.28 -9.45
C THR A 526 8.75 13.38 -10.40
N ALA A 527 9.87 12.87 -9.93
CA ALA A 527 10.68 11.86 -10.61
C ALA A 527 11.05 10.75 -9.65
N ALA A 528 11.42 9.58 -10.15
CA ALA A 528 11.95 8.51 -9.34
C ALA A 528 13.27 8.93 -8.68
N LYS A 529 13.38 8.80 -7.35
CA LYS A 529 14.63 8.86 -6.61
C LYS A 529 15.17 7.44 -6.45
N THR A 530 16.37 7.20 -6.95
CA THR A 530 16.92 5.85 -7.02
C THR A 530 18.29 5.74 -6.37
N LYS A 531 18.64 4.52 -5.94
CA LYS A 531 19.99 4.17 -5.46
C LYS A 531 20.43 2.82 -6.01
N ALA A 532 21.74 2.67 -6.20
CA ALA A 532 22.36 1.38 -6.47
C ALA A 532 22.55 0.61 -5.14
N VAL A 533 22.27 -0.70 -5.17
CA VAL A 533 22.37 -1.58 -4.01
C VAL A 533 23.02 -2.91 -4.42
N ASP A 534 23.65 -3.62 -3.46
CA ASP A 534 24.16 -4.98 -3.64
C ASP A 534 23.18 -6.05 -3.13
N SER A 535 22.12 -5.63 -2.47
CA SER A 535 21.05 -6.49 -1.99
C SER A 535 19.74 -5.72 -1.82
N THR A 536 18.61 -6.42 -1.97
CA THR A 536 17.26 -5.87 -1.77
C THR A 536 16.51 -6.73 -0.78
N VAL A 537 15.98 -6.14 0.28
CA VAL A 537 15.04 -6.82 1.18
C VAL A 537 13.71 -7.01 0.46
N VAL A 538 13.34 -8.28 0.25
CA VAL A 538 12.16 -8.69 -0.52
C VAL A 538 10.93 -8.77 0.36
N SER A 539 11.07 -9.33 1.57
CA SER A 539 9.97 -9.50 2.52
C SER A 539 10.53 -9.67 3.92
N ARG A 540 9.79 -9.22 4.91
CA ARG A 540 10.19 -9.19 6.32
C ARG A 540 9.02 -9.51 7.24
N GLY A 541 9.32 -10.06 8.42
CA GLY A 541 8.35 -10.31 9.48
C GLY A 541 9.03 -10.45 10.84
N TRP A 542 8.32 -10.12 11.87
CA TRP A 542 8.81 -10.09 13.26
C TRP A 542 7.82 -10.78 14.19
N ALA A 543 8.29 -11.24 15.34
CA ALA A 543 7.44 -11.76 16.40
C ALA A 543 8.13 -11.66 17.77
N ASP A 544 7.35 -11.48 18.82
CA ASP A 544 7.75 -11.88 20.17
C ASP A 544 7.61 -13.39 20.30
N LEU A 545 8.74 -14.08 20.60
CA LEU A 545 8.72 -15.52 20.81
C LEU A 545 7.80 -15.93 21.99
N GLY A 546 7.48 -14.98 22.89
CA GLY A 546 6.50 -15.16 23.96
C GLY A 546 5.08 -15.46 23.46
N ASP A 547 4.72 -15.08 22.22
CA ASP A 547 3.44 -15.43 21.57
C ASP A 547 3.49 -16.76 20.80
N TRP A 548 4.38 -17.68 21.21
CA TRP A 548 4.53 -19.00 20.60
C TRP A 548 3.25 -19.83 20.51
N ALA A 549 2.25 -19.53 21.34
CA ALA A 549 0.95 -20.20 21.29
C ALA A 549 0.03 -19.68 20.17
N GLY A 550 0.35 -18.51 19.59
CA GLY A 550 -0.42 -17.89 18.50
C GLY A 550 -1.81 -17.42 18.91
N ASP A 551 -2.01 -17.10 20.19
CA ASP A 551 -3.28 -16.61 20.73
C ASP A 551 -3.25 -15.12 21.06
N GLY A 552 -2.21 -14.42 20.59
CA GLY A 552 -2.01 -12.99 20.76
C GLY A 552 -1.71 -12.61 22.22
N LYS A 553 -1.03 -13.47 22.96
CA LYS A 553 -0.63 -13.22 24.36
C LYS A 553 0.83 -13.55 24.59
N GLY A 554 1.61 -12.54 24.95
CA GLY A 554 2.98 -12.69 25.36
C GLY A 554 3.09 -13.46 26.68
N ARG A 555 4.00 -14.45 26.74
CA ARG A 555 4.30 -15.27 27.93
C ARG A 555 5.79 -15.28 28.19
N PRO A 556 6.22 -15.22 29.46
CA PRO A 556 7.62 -15.43 29.80
C PRO A 556 8.12 -16.79 29.28
N LEU A 557 9.26 -16.77 28.60
CA LEU A 557 9.93 -17.96 28.14
C LEU A 557 10.69 -18.64 29.28
N THR A 558 10.85 -19.96 29.20
CA THR A 558 11.74 -20.72 30.10
C THR A 558 13.08 -20.86 29.41
N PRO A 559 14.18 -20.26 29.93
CA PRO A 559 15.51 -20.43 29.37
C PRO A 559 15.89 -21.90 29.16
N GLY A 560 16.47 -22.21 28.01
CA GLY A 560 16.84 -23.59 27.64
C GLY A 560 15.70 -24.48 27.11
N LYS A 561 14.45 -24.00 27.10
CA LYS A 561 13.31 -24.70 26.50
C LYS A 561 13.10 -24.23 25.05
N ALA A 562 12.88 -25.18 24.14
CA ALA A 562 12.58 -24.87 22.74
C ALA A 562 11.12 -24.44 22.56
N TYR A 563 10.89 -23.40 21.74
CA TYR A 563 9.59 -22.87 21.33
C TYR A 563 9.53 -22.78 19.81
N THR A 564 8.34 -22.98 19.26
CA THR A 564 8.11 -22.88 17.82
C THR A 564 7.10 -21.76 17.56
N ILE A 565 7.44 -20.85 16.66
CA ILE A 565 6.56 -19.79 16.20
C ILE A 565 6.59 -19.71 14.67
N THR A 566 5.51 -19.29 14.05
CA THR A 566 5.46 -18.96 12.62
C THR A 566 5.30 -17.46 12.47
N LEU A 567 6.29 -16.83 11.83
CA LEU A 567 6.26 -15.42 11.51
C LEU A 567 5.56 -15.21 10.18
N ASP A 568 4.56 -14.33 10.16
CA ASP A 568 3.95 -13.84 8.93
C ASP A 568 4.82 -12.76 8.31
N LEU A 569 5.29 -12.97 7.09
CA LEU A 569 6.08 -11.98 6.38
C LEU A 569 5.20 -11.07 5.52
N ALA A 570 5.65 -9.85 5.35
CA ALA A 570 5.04 -8.82 4.51
C ALA A 570 4.80 -9.33 3.08
N ALA A 571 3.63 -9.02 2.49
CA ALA A 571 3.30 -9.37 1.12
C ALA A 571 4.19 -8.63 0.11
N THR A 572 4.57 -9.31 -0.97
CA THR A 572 5.48 -8.75 -1.98
C THR A 572 5.20 -9.30 -3.38
N ASP A 573 5.76 -8.64 -4.39
CA ASP A 573 5.89 -9.19 -5.75
C ASP A 573 7.26 -8.81 -6.31
N HIS A 574 8.23 -9.70 -6.15
CA HIS A 574 9.62 -9.48 -6.53
C HIS A 574 10.15 -10.59 -7.44
N VAL A 575 11.01 -10.23 -8.37
CA VAL A 575 11.76 -11.16 -9.22
C VAL A 575 13.21 -11.15 -8.78
N VAL A 576 13.68 -12.28 -8.25
CA VAL A 576 15.12 -12.50 -8.02
C VAL A 576 15.75 -12.85 -9.36
N PRO A 577 16.64 -12.01 -9.95
CA PRO A 577 17.17 -12.23 -11.28
C PRO A 577 18.12 -13.44 -11.36
N LYS A 578 18.27 -13.96 -12.57
CA LYS A 578 19.36 -14.90 -12.89
C LYS A 578 20.72 -14.31 -12.47
N GLY A 579 21.54 -15.11 -11.81
CA GLY A 579 22.86 -14.71 -11.28
C GLY A 579 22.81 -14.20 -9.84
N HIS A 580 21.68 -13.69 -9.38
CA HIS A 580 21.47 -13.33 -7.97
C HIS A 580 21.28 -14.57 -7.09
N ARG A 581 21.28 -14.38 -5.77
CA ARG A 581 21.05 -15.43 -4.78
C ARG A 581 19.88 -15.04 -3.89
N LEU A 582 19.01 -16.00 -3.57
CA LEU A 582 17.96 -15.80 -2.58
C LEU A 582 18.49 -16.19 -1.20
N ALA A 583 18.29 -15.33 -0.21
CA ALA A 583 18.64 -15.60 1.18
C ALA A 583 17.41 -15.56 2.10
N LEU A 584 17.48 -16.38 3.17
CA LEU A 584 16.67 -16.29 4.39
C LEU A 584 17.58 -15.91 5.53
N ILE A 585 17.27 -14.86 6.25
CA ILE A 585 17.94 -14.45 7.48
C ILE A 585 16.98 -14.67 8.65
N VAL A 586 17.46 -15.29 9.73
CA VAL A 586 16.80 -15.34 11.03
C VAL A 586 17.71 -14.65 12.04
N ALA A 587 17.19 -13.61 12.69
CA ALA A 587 17.92 -12.78 13.64
C ALA A 587 17.00 -12.38 14.81
N GLY A 588 17.51 -11.57 15.72
CA GLY A 588 16.77 -11.01 16.84
C GLY A 588 16.04 -9.72 16.48
N THR A 589 16.32 -8.67 17.25
CA THR A 589 15.73 -7.33 17.10
C THR A 589 16.25 -6.62 15.87
N ASP A 590 15.34 -6.11 15.05
CA ASP A 590 15.69 -5.19 13.96
C ASP A 590 15.67 -3.75 14.50
N LYS A 591 16.84 -3.12 14.52
CA LYS A 591 17.06 -1.77 15.08
C LYS A 591 16.10 -0.71 14.58
N ASP A 592 15.75 -0.77 13.29
CA ASP A 592 14.99 0.28 12.63
C ASP A 592 13.47 0.00 12.63
N LEU A 593 13.04 -1.23 13.00
CA LEU A 593 11.69 -1.69 12.71
C LEU A 593 10.93 -2.26 13.91
N ILE A 594 11.59 -2.71 14.98
CA ILE A 594 10.92 -3.19 16.20
C ILE A 594 11.64 -2.73 17.46
N ASP A 595 10.89 -2.54 18.54
CA ASP A 595 11.48 -2.27 19.86
C ASP A 595 12.19 -3.52 20.39
N PRO A 596 13.34 -3.37 21.09
CA PRO A 596 14.05 -4.51 21.67
C PRO A 596 13.28 -5.11 22.86
N PRO A 597 13.45 -6.42 23.11
CA PRO A 597 12.98 -7.02 24.36
C PRO A 597 13.79 -6.51 25.56
N SER A 598 13.30 -6.79 26.78
CA SER A 598 13.97 -6.34 28.01
C SER A 598 15.31 -7.04 28.30
N SER A 599 15.72 -7.98 27.46
CA SER A 599 16.97 -8.74 27.62
C SER A 599 17.63 -8.97 26.27
N THR A 600 18.92 -9.31 26.26
CA THR A 600 19.68 -9.68 25.07
C THR A 600 19.81 -11.21 25.00
N PRO A 601 18.90 -11.93 24.32
CA PRO A 601 18.92 -13.37 24.25
C PRO A 601 20.01 -13.91 23.32
N THR A 602 20.57 -15.08 23.68
CA THR A 602 21.18 -15.98 22.70
C THR A 602 20.13 -17.01 22.32
N LEU A 603 19.96 -17.24 21.02
CA LEU A 603 18.93 -18.10 20.46
C LEU A 603 19.59 -19.25 19.67
N THR A 604 19.26 -20.49 20.01
CA THR A 604 19.68 -21.67 19.25
C THR A 604 18.50 -22.15 18.40
N VAL A 605 18.65 -22.06 17.08
CA VAL A 605 17.63 -22.41 16.07
C VAL A 605 17.79 -23.88 15.65
N ASP A 606 16.73 -24.68 15.76
CA ASP A 606 16.68 -26.06 15.25
C ASP A 606 16.33 -26.05 13.75
N LEU A 607 17.31 -26.34 12.89
CA LEU A 607 17.14 -26.32 11.43
C LEU A 607 16.20 -27.40 10.92
N SER A 608 16.08 -28.55 11.63
CA SER A 608 15.16 -29.62 11.23
C SER A 608 13.70 -29.23 11.37
N ARG A 609 13.41 -28.24 12.21
CA ARG A 609 12.08 -27.72 12.53
C ARG A 609 11.85 -26.28 12.06
N THR A 610 12.80 -25.75 11.28
CA THR A 610 12.72 -24.39 10.70
C THR A 610 12.47 -24.50 9.19
N SER A 611 11.61 -23.63 8.66
CA SER A 611 11.31 -23.59 7.22
C SER A 611 10.68 -22.26 6.81
N ALA A 612 10.88 -21.88 5.56
CA ALA A 612 10.20 -20.76 4.92
C ALA A 612 9.21 -21.29 3.87
N LYS A 613 7.94 -20.91 3.97
CA LYS A 613 6.91 -21.20 2.98
C LYS A 613 6.72 -19.97 2.11
N VAL A 614 7.25 -20.02 0.89
CA VAL A 614 7.36 -18.89 -0.03
C VAL A 614 6.43 -19.09 -1.24
N PRO A 615 5.59 -18.10 -1.60
CA PRO A 615 4.70 -18.17 -2.76
C PRO A 615 5.49 -17.94 -4.06
N LEU A 616 6.00 -19.01 -4.67
CA LEU A 616 6.78 -18.96 -5.91
C LEU A 616 5.91 -19.14 -7.15
N VAL A 617 6.10 -18.30 -8.15
CA VAL A 617 5.48 -18.49 -9.46
C VAL A 617 6.10 -19.73 -10.13
N GLY A 618 5.29 -20.76 -10.40
CA GLY A 618 5.72 -22.07 -10.85
C GLY A 618 6.19 -23.03 -9.74
N GLY A 619 6.06 -22.64 -8.48
CA GLY A 619 6.24 -23.47 -7.28
C GLY A 619 7.63 -24.10 -7.13
N ALA A 620 7.70 -25.22 -6.41
CA ALA A 620 8.95 -25.98 -6.18
C ALA A 620 9.68 -26.39 -7.47
N PRO A 621 8.99 -26.76 -8.58
CA PRO A 621 9.68 -26.99 -9.86
C PRO A 621 10.40 -25.76 -10.42
N ALA A 622 9.88 -24.54 -10.23
CA ALA A 622 10.57 -23.31 -10.65
C ALA A 622 11.83 -23.09 -9.81
N PHE A 623 11.74 -23.24 -8.49
CA PHE A 623 12.90 -23.16 -7.60
C PHE A 623 13.98 -24.18 -7.97
N ALA A 624 13.60 -25.46 -8.18
CA ALA A 624 14.54 -26.50 -8.56
C ALA A 624 15.25 -26.18 -9.89
N ARG A 625 14.53 -25.65 -10.90
CA ARG A 625 15.14 -25.23 -12.18
C ARG A 625 16.04 -24.01 -12.01
N ALA A 626 15.68 -23.07 -11.14
CA ALA A 626 16.50 -21.87 -10.90
C ALA A 626 17.80 -22.21 -10.19
N THR A 627 17.80 -23.22 -9.29
CA THR A 627 18.98 -23.63 -8.51
C THR A 627 19.77 -24.80 -9.14
N ALA A 628 19.33 -25.42 -10.22
CA ALA A 628 19.95 -26.60 -10.84
C ALA A 628 21.37 -26.36 -11.35
N GLY A 629 21.78 -25.12 -11.65
CA GLY A 629 23.13 -24.78 -12.12
C GLY A 629 24.16 -24.55 -11.02
N SER A 630 23.74 -24.41 -9.76
CA SER A 630 24.58 -24.05 -8.63
C SER A 630 25.21 -25.24 -7.91
N ALA A 631 24.84 -26.49 -8.24
CA ALA A 631 25.34 -27.71 -7.59
C ALA A 631 26.78 -28.10 -8.00
N GLY A 632 27.43 -27.38 -8.90
CA GLY A 632 28.77 -27.70 -9.45
C GLY A 632 29.93 -26.87 -8.88
N GLY A 633 29.70 -26.00 -7.90
CA GLY A 633 30.71 -25.03 -7.45
C GLY A 633 31.12 -25.12 -5.98
N ALA A 634 31.07 -26.31 -5.36
CA ALA A 634 31.71 -26.49 -4.06
C ALA A 634 32.98 -27.31 -4.25
N VAL A 635 34.10 -26.69 -4.33
CA VAL A 635 35.46 -26.99 -3.88
C VAL A 635 36.49 -26.28 -4.79
N GLY A 636 37.22 -25.34 -4.20
CA GLY A 636 38.58 -24.99 -4.63
C GLY A 636 38.74 -23.80 -5.58
N ALA A 637 38.80 -22.61 -5.04
CA ALA A 637 39.66 -21.54 -5.57
C ALA A 637 40.19 -20.70 -4.42
N THR A 638 41.30 -21.16 -3.85
CA THR A 638 42.25 -20.26 -3.18
C THR A 638 42.90 -19.37 -4.24
N ALA A 639 42.35 -18.22 -4.48
CA ALA A 639 43.05 -17.17 -5.21
C ALA A 639 43.94 -16.44 -4.21
N ALA A 640 45.23 -16.71 -4.29
CA ALA A 640 46.26 -15.94 -3.63
C ALA A 640 46.25 -14.53 -4.25
N VAL A 641 45.83 -13.55 -3.46
CA VAL A 641 46.07 -12.12 -3.76
C VAL A 641 47.48 -11.79 -3.42
N THR A 642 48.33 -11.65 -4.41
CA THR A 642 49.66 -11.05 -4.26
C THR A 642 49.48 -9.54 -4.01
N ALA A 643 49.93 -9.11 -2.86
CA ALA A 643 50.07 -7.70 -2.53
C ALA A 643 51.16 -7.06 -3.43
N SER A 644 50.84 -5.97 -4.10
CA SER A 644 51.81 -5.06 -4.66
C SER A 644 51.66 -3.71 -3.95
N ASP A 645 52.73 -3.32 -3.28
CA ASP A 645 52.92 -2.03 -2.62
C ASP A 645 52.79 -0.86 -3.61
N ALA A 646 52.06 0.17 -3.22
CA ALA A 646 52.36 1.53 -3.66
C ALA A 646 52.00 2.52 -2.53
N ALA A 647 53.02 3.30 -2.19
CA ALA A 647 53.12 4.17 -1.03
C ALA A 647 52.34 5.50 -1.20
N SER A 648 51.87 5.95 -0.05
CA SER A 648 51.78 7.31 0.52
C SER A 648 51.38 8.52 -0.33
N ALA A 649 50.29 9.20 0.12
CA ALA A 649 50.30 10.64 0.40
C ALA A 649 49.22 10.98 1.43
N SER A 650 49.67 11.47 2.56
CA SER A 650 48.87 11.97 3.68
C SER A 650 48.42 13.42 3.42
N ALA A 651 47.15 13.74 3.68
CA ALA A 651 46.70 15.09 4.05
C ALA A 651 45.58 14.99 5.11
N PRO A 652 45.48 15.94 6.05
CA PRO A 652 44.83 15.72 7.33
C PRO A 652 43.30 15.84 7.28
N ALA A 653 42.63 14.94 7.99
CA ALA A 653 41.20 14.94 8.22
C ALA A 653 40.83 16.07 9.20
N ALA A 654 39.92 16.94 8.75
CA ALA A 654 39.11 17.76 9.64
C ALA A 654 37.98 16.90 10.20
N ALA A 655 37.96 16.71 11.51
CA ALA A 655 36.89 16.04 12.21
C ALA A 655 35.61 16.87 12.11
N VAL A 656 34.59 16.32 11.43
CA VAL A 656 33.21 16.75 11.60
C VAL A 656 32.53 15.65 12.39
N GLU A 657 32.27 15.94 13.64
CA GLU A 657 31.42 15.15 14.52
C GLU A 657 29.99 15.24 13.99
N SER A 658 29.55 14.26 13.22
CA SER A 658 28.13 14.08 12.91
C SER A 658 27.55 13.15 13.97
N ALA A 659 26.79 13.72 14.89
CA ALA A 659 25.92 12.97 15.77
C ALA A 659 24.82 12.30 14.92
N SER A 660 25.06 11.06 14.52
CA SER A 660 24.02 10.19 13.96
C SER A 660 23.09 9.75 15.11
N ARG A 661 22.07 10.54 15.40
CA ARG A 661 20.90 10.02 16.09
C ARG A 661 20.13 9.19 15.07
N GLY A 662 20.03 7.88 15.28
CA GLY A 662 19.19 6.99 14.49
C GLY A 662 17.76 7.52 14.45
N VAL A 663 17.29 7.82 13.26
CA VAL A 663 15.91 8.24 13.02
C VAL A 663 15.11 6.94 12.98
N ARG A 664 14.49 6.58 14.10
CA ARG A 664 13.39 5.60 14.08
C ARG A 664 12.26 6.21 13.25
N HIS A 665 11.67 5.43 12.35
CA HIS A 665 10.50 5.87 11.60
C HIS A 665 9.32 6.05 12.56
N GLU A 666 9.18 7.26 13.10
CA GLU A 666 7.88 7.72 13.56
C GLU A 666 6.91 7.65 12.37
N PRO A 667 5.61 7.36 12.57
CA PRO A 667 4.65 7.42 11.48
C PRO A 667 4.89 8.73 10.74
N ALA A 668 5.07 8.65 9.40
CA ALA A 668 5.46 9.79 8.58
C ALA A 668 4.33 10.83 8.55
N VAL A 669 4.24 11.55 9.62
CA VAL A 669 3.61 12.83 9.72
C VAL A 669 4.76 13.80 9.53
N HIS A 670 4.75 14.55 8.43
CA HIS A 670 5.78 15.52 8.11
C HIS A 670 6.20 16.29 9.37
N ARG A 671 7.47 16.23 9.73
CA ARG A 671 8.00 17.02 10.83
C ARG A 671 7.75 18.49 10.53
N LEU A 672 6.74 19.07 11.14
CA LEU A 672 6.65 20.52 11.24
C LEU A 672 7.72 20.97 12.25
N PRO A 673 8.41 22.11 12.01
CA PRO A 673 9.36 22.65 12.96
C PRO A 673 8.64 22.90 14.31
N ALA A 674 9.29 22.51 15.39
CA ALA A 674 8.82 22.79 16.75
C ALA A 674 8.48 24.29 16.89
N ARG A 675 7.28 24.58 17.37
CA ARG A 675 6.90 25.92 17.81
C ARG A 675 7.66 26.31 19.08
#